data_628562009ec66626e3c8dd22519999c8
#
_entry.id   628562009ec66626e3c8dd22519999c8
#
_cell.length_a   1.000
_cell.length_b   1.000
_cell.length_c   1.000
_cell.angle_alpha   90.00
_cell.angle_beta   90.00
_cell.angle_gamma   90.00
#
_symmetry.space_group_name_H-M   'P 1'
#
loop_
_entity.id
_entity.type
_entity.pdbx_description
1 polymer ?
#
loop_
_entity_poly.entity_id
_entity_poly.type
_entity_poly.pdbx_seq_one_letter_code
_entity_poly.pdbx_strand_id
1 'polypeptide(L)'
;MKIGTLLTSAIVSLSTVGGGLAVYVAVTKYQTMERISEAEGRLAIVRAVSDIPRYLNPERGFSTNILYGPASIDPALLTEQDKLRKQTDGARDRMNARRKELPGSFEDGSTIGNNIDGINAKFTALREAIDKALAGPAESRKDAAKKIVADNAVLNAGVTALLNEQVRRMAILNGDAYRQASYANIAMTLRDVGGFNSSLHKNLVGGKKPATDAEKADIARSQGRNDQIVMALQELRGNPSTPANVAEALEKFNAIYVEEFGRELKLVKDGAVTGKYEHDMDTYYAATQRGLGTIIGVRDAFYDNAEQILASASSAARTSFIIALGGLLAVLIASAGLIVMVRRRVCAPIVGLTTRMTQLADGDVAGEIPGAERSDEIGAMAAAVQVFKDNMIRADRLAAEKQAENDGKMRRAQALDSLTRAFEAKVTELVGGLSQASATMESTAQSMTSTAAQTNSQAAVVAAASEQTSSNVQTVASATEELTSSIAEIGRQVAQSTEIAARAVDNARRTRDTARALAEGAQKIGDVVTLIQSIAEQTNLLALNATIEAARAGDAGRGFAVVASEVKSLAGQTAKATTEISEQITAIQTASDETVAAIRNVADVIGEIDQIGTAIAAAIEEQGSATKEIARSVQEAARGTQEVNSNISGVQRAADDTGAAAREVLGAAEQLSTQSRDLAGQFDRFLGEVRAA
;
A
#
# COMPACT_ATOMS: atom_id res chain seq x y z
N MET A 1 36.91 -53.72 6.27
CA MET A 1 37.03 -52.31 6.68
C MET A 1 37.42 -52.27 8.14
N LYS A 2 38.38 -51.44 8.57
CA LYS A 2 38.82 -51.36 9.99
C LYS A 2 37.66 -50.78 10.83
N ILE A 3 37.34 -51.37 11.97
CA ILE A 3 36.25 -50.94 12.89
C ILE A 3 36.30 -49.43 13.17
N GLY A 4 37.51 -48.90 13.33
CA GLY A 4 37.68 -47.46 13.49
C GLY A 4 37.22 -46.57 12.32
N THR A 5 37.32 -47.10 11.09
CA THR A 5 36.87 -46.39 9.89
C THR A 5 35.34 -46.41 9.80
N LEU A 6 34.69 -47.52 10.18
CA LEU A 6 33.22 -47.66 10.21
C LEU A 6 32.60 -46.74 11.26
N LEU A 7 33.13 -46.72 12.50
CA LEU A 7 32.66 -45.86 13.58
C LEU A 7 32.84 -44.39 13.26
N THR A 8 34.00 -43.99 12.74
CA THR A 8 34.23 -42.58 12.37
C THR A 8 33.34 -42.16 11.19
N SER A 9 33.11 -43.01 10.18
CA SER A 9 32.20 -42.67 9.08
C SER A 9 30.74 -42.55 9.52
N ALA A 10 30.27 -43.37 10.45
CA ALA A 10 28.93 -43.29 11.00
C ALA A 10 28.74 -41.96 11.79
N ILE A 11 29.71 -41.58 12.60
CA ILE A 11 29.68 -40.31 13.36
C ILE A 11 29.72 -39.11 12.40
N VAL A 12 30.56 -39.14 11.39
CA VAL A 12 30.63 -38.08 10.35
C VAL A 12 29.31 -37.94 9.63
N SER A 13 28.67 -39.06 9.22
CA SER A 13 27.35 -39.03 8.56
C SER A 13 26.28 -38.44 9.45
N LEU A 14 26.20 -38.82 10.72
CA LEU A 14 25.25 -38.28 11.68
C LEU A 14 25.50 -36.78 11.96
N SER A 15 26.76 -36.40 12.07
CA SER A 15 27.17 -34.99 12.23
C SER A 15 26.86 -34.13 11.01
N THR A 16 26.97 -34.70 9.79
CA THR A 16 26.62 -34.02 8.54
C THR A 16 25.13 -33.73 8.47
N VAL A 17 24.25 -34.66 8.88
CA VAL A 17 22.83 -34.47 8.91
C VAL A 17 22.44 -33.43 9.98
N GLY A 18 22.95 -33.55 11.19
CA GLY A 18 22.68 -32.58 12.27
C GLY A 18 23.23 -31.18 11.98
N GLY A 19 24.43 -31.10 11.39
CA GLY A 19 25.03 -29.85 10.94
C GLY A 19 24.25 -29.21 9.80
N GLY A 20 23.79 -29.99 8.81
CA GLY A 20 22.96 -29.51 7.72
C GLY A 20 21.65 -28.89 8.20
N LEU A 21 20.96 -29.53 9.14
CA LEU A 21 19.74 -28.99 9.75
C LEU A 21 20.01 -27.69 10.54
N ALA A 22 21.09 -27.64 11.30
CA ALA A 22 21.47 -26.43 12.05
C ALA A 22 21.84 -25.26 11.12
N VAL A 23 22.52 -25.51 9.99
CA VAL A 23 22.78 -24.51 8.94
C VAL A 23 21.49 -24.03 8.32
N TYR A 24 20.58 -24.93 7.97
CA TYR A 24 19.26 -24.55 7.42
C TYR A 24 18.49 -23.63 8.36
N VAL A 25 18.43 -23.95 9.66
CA VAL A 25 17.79 -23.12 10.67
C VAL A 25 18.48 -21.76 10.77
N ALA A 26 19.81 -21.71 10.80
CA ALA A 26 20.55 -20.45 10.89
C ALA A 26 20.31 -19.56 9.65
N VAL A 27 20.31 -20.11 8.44
CA VAL A 27 20.00 -19.41 7.18
C VAL A 27 18.58 -18.86 7.20
N THR A 28 17.59 -19.66 7.61
CA THR A 28 16.20 -19.21 7.69
C THR A 28 16.03 -18.05 8.70
N LYS A 29 16.72 -18.12 9.84
CA LYS A 29 16.68 -17.02 10.82
C LYS A 29 17.39 -15.77 10.33
N TYR A 30 18.50 -15.92 9.60
CA TYR A 30 19.16 -14.81 8.92
C TYR A 30 18.25 -14.11 7.91
N GLN A 31 17.59 -14.87 7.04
CA GLN A 31 16.62 -14.33 6.07
C GLN A 31 15.46 -13.59 6.75
N THR A 32 14.97 -14.11 7.88
CA THR A 32 13.94 -13.41 8.68
C THR A 32 14.46 -12.07 9.21
N MET A 33 15.69 -12.04 9.72
CA MET A 33 16.32 -10.81 10.20
C MET A 33 16.50 -9.79 9.07
N GLU A 34 16.92 -10.23 7.89
CA GLU A 34 17.10 -9.40 6.70
C GLU A 34 15.78 -8.78 6.24
N ARG A 35 14.70 -9.56 6.18
CA ARG A 35 13.34 -9.05 5.85
C ARG A 35 12.86 -7.97 6.82
N ILE A 36 13.08 -8.15 8.12
CA ILE A 36 12.70 -7.17 9.12
C ILE A 36 13.54 -5.90 8.96
N SER A 37 14.85 -6.03 8.75
CA SER A 37 15.74 -4.88 8.50
C SER A 37 15.34 -4.11 7.24
N GLU A 38 14.90 -4.81 6.19
CA GLU A 38 14.34 -4.17 4.99
C GLU A 38 13.05 -3.39 5.32
N ALA A 39 12.15 -3.95 6.13
CA ALA A 39 10.94 -3.27 6.55
C ALA A 39 11.24 -2.00 7.37
N GLU A 40 12.23 -2.06 8.29
CA GLU A 40 12.72 -0.89 9.04
C GLU A 40 13.23 0.21 8.11
N GLY A 41 14.05 -0.15 7.13
CA GLY A 41 14.58 0.78 6.14
C GLY A 41 13.48 1.42 5.29
N ARG A 42 12.48 0.66 4.84
CA ARG A 42 11.33 1.18 4.08
C ARG A 42 10.48 2.12 4.93
N LEU A 43 10.19 1.78 6.18
CA LEU A 43 9.44 2.64 7.08
C LEU A 43 10.15 3.97 7.32
N ALA A 44 11.48 3.95 7.49
CA ALA A 44 12.28 5.16 7.66
C ALA A 44 12.22 6.08 6.41
N ILE A 45 12.21 5.51 5.19
CA ILE A 45 12.02 6.27 3.95
C ILE A 45 10.60 6.84 3.91
N VAL A 46 9.58 6.03 4.16
CA VAL A 46 8.17 6.43 4.17
C VAL A 46 7.97 7.62 5.12
N ARG A 47 8.46 7.53 6.35
CA ARG A 47 8.37 8.60 7.34
C ARG A 47 9.07 9.89 6.88
N ALA A 48 10.29 9.79 6.35
CA ALA A 48 11.05 10.94 5.88
C ALA A 48 10.41 11.62 4.67
N VAL A 49 9.89 10.85 3.72
CA VAL A 49 9.19 11.36 2.52
C VAL A 49 7.85 11.98 2.89
N SER A 50 7.10 11.39 3.82
CA SER A 50 5.80 11.91 4.30
C SER A 50 5.93 13.24 5.05
N ASP A 51 7.12 13.59 5.53
CA ASP A 51 7.38 14.90 6.14
C ASP A 51 7.42 16.05 5.10
N ILE A 52 7.65 15.76 3.82
CA ILE A 52 7.70 16.81 2.78
C ILE A 52 6.35 17.56 2.68
N PRO A 53 5.19 16.92 2.45
CA PRO A 53 3.92 17.64 2.41
C PRO A 53 3.55 18.28 3.76
N ARG A 54 3.98 17.70 4.89
CA ARG A 54 3.76 18.26 6.23
C ARG A 54 4.22 19.69 6.36
N TYR A 55 5.40 20.01 5.85
CA TYR A 55 6.02 21.32 5.97
C TYR A 55 5.86 22.17 4.71
N LEU A 56 5.90 21.58 3.52
CA LEU A 56 5.76 22.28 2.24
C LEU A 56 4.38 22.87 2.04
N ASN A 57 3.30 22.19 2.43
CA ASN A 57 1.96 22.70 2.21
C ASN A 57 1.65 23.98 3.04
N PRO A 58 2.06 24.12 4.32
CA PRO A 58 2.03 25.40 5.02
C PRO A 58 2.87 26.50 4.37
N GLU A 59 4.11 26.20 3.97
CA GLU A 59 4.98 27.13 3.25
C GLU A 59 4.33 27.66 1.98
N ARG A 60 3.85 26.73 1.11
CA ARG A 60 3.14 27.10 -0.12
C ARG A 60 1.87 27.93 0.20
N GLY A 61 1.07 27.48 1.17
CA GLY A 61 -0.16 28.19 1.57
C GLY A 61 0.11 29.61 2.04
N PHE A 62 1.20 29.81 2.78
CA PHE A 62 1.62 31.13 3.23
C PHE A 62 2.16 31.98 2.07
N SER A 63 2.99 31.42 1.21
CA SER A 63 3.51 32.09 0.02
C SER A 63 2.39 32.54 -0.92
N THR A 64 1.39 31.70 -1.16
CA THR A 64 0.23 32.08 -1.98
C THR A 64 -0.61 33.19 -1.35
N ASN A 65 -0.72 33.26 -0.01
CA ASN A 65 -1.38 34.37 0.66
C ASN A 65 -0.67 35.70 0.41
N ILE A 66 0.67 35.74 0.47
CA ILE A 66 1.45 36.92 0.14
C ILE A 66 1.17 37.36 -1.31
N LEU A 67 1.10 36.40 -2.25
CA LEU A 67 0.85 36.68 -3.66
C LEU A 67 -0.57 37.21 -3.95
N TYR A 68 -1.58 36.80 -3.16
CA TYR A 68 -2.94 37.34 -3.22
C TYR A 68 -3.12 38.67 -2.46
N GLY A 69 -2.13 39.05 -1.64
CA GLY A 69 -2.14 40.26 -0.81
C GLY A 69 -1.93 41.56 -1.60
N PRO A 70 -1.74 42.66 -0.89
CA PRO A 70 -1.54 43.98 -1.48
C PRO A 70 -0.28 44.07 -2.34
N ALA A 71 -0.18 45.08 -3.20
CA ALA A 71 0.95 45.30 -4.12
C ALA A 71 2.28 45.43 -3.35
N SER A 72 2.27 46.09 -2.17
CA SER A 72 3.43 46.16 -1.27
C SER A 72 3.43 44.98 -0.32
N ILE A 73 4.51 44.19 -0.31
CA ILE A 73 4.68 43.04 0.59
C ILE A 73 5.30 43.52 1.89
N ASP A 74 4.66 43.21 3.02
CA ASP A 74 5.20 43.50 4.36
C ASP A 74 6.46 42.62 4.60
N PRO A 75 7.59 43.22 4.99
CA PRO A 75 8.82 42.48 5.34
C PRO A 75 8.62 41.43 6.44
N ALA A 76 7.70 41.65 7.38
CA ALA A 76 7.37 40.68 8.43
C ALA A 76 6.84 39.37 7.85
N LEU A 77 6.04 39.43 6.78
CA LEU A 77 5.53 38.23 6.09
C LEU A 77 6.65 37.43 5.42
N LEU A 78 7.65 38.09 4.86
CA LEU A 78 8.82 37.42 4.26
C LEU A 78 9.66 36.72 5.34
N THR A 79 9.76 37.32 6.55
CA THR A 79 10.46 36.69 7.68
C THR A 79 9.75 35.41 8.15
N GLU A 80 8.42 35.41 8.23
CA GLU A 80 7.66 34.21 8.60
C GLU A 80 7.73 33.14 7.49
N GLN A 81 7.73 33.55 6.22
CA GLN A 81 7.95 32.65 5.09
C GLN A 81 9.31 31.93 5.17
N ASP A 82 10.38 32.67 5.49
CA ASP A 82 11.72 32.11 5.67
C ASP A 82 11.79 31.08 6.80
N LYS A 83 11.03 31.29 7.87
CA LYS A 83 10.92 30.33 8.96
C LYS A 83 10.26 29.02 8.50
N LEU A 84 9.16 29.10 7.74
CA LEU A 84 8.50 27.94 7.14
C LEU A 84 9.42 27.21 6.15
N ARG A 85 10.19 27.95 5.34
CA ARG A 85 11.18 27.41 4.42
C ARG A 85 12.23 26.58 5.13
N LYS A 86 12.79 27.07 6.24
CA LYS A 86 13.78 26.32 7.03
C LYS A 86 13.22 24.99 7.56
N GLN A 87 11.96 24.95 7.95
CA GLN A 87 11.31 23.70 8.37
C GLN A 87 11.19 22.70 7.22
N THR A 88 10.82 23.18 6.03
CA THR A 88 10.72 22.35 4.83
C THR A 88 12.09 21.87 4.36
N ASP A 89 13.12 22.72 4.45
CA ASP A 89 14.50 22.33 4.12
C ASP A 89 15.00 21.22 5.06
N GLY A 90 14.73 21.33 6.35
CA GLY A 90 15.04 20.26 7.31
C GLY A 90 14.35 18.93 6.99
N ALA A 91 13.12 18.93 6.48
CA ALA A 91 12.45 17.71 6.01
C ALA A 91 13.09 17.15 4.73
N ARG A 92 13.44 18.03 3.79
CA ARG A 92 14.14 17.65 2.57
C ARG A 92 15.52 17.06 2.85
N ASP A 93 16.25 17.62 3.80
CA ASP A 93 17.57 17.12 4.22
C ASP A 93 17.45 15.72 4.85
N ARG A 94 16.43 15.48 5.69
CA ARG A 94 16.15 14.14 6.23
C ARG A 94 15.83 13.13 5.12
N MET A 95 14.99 13.51 4.17
CA MET A 95 14.68 12.66 3.01
C MET A 95 15.95 12.33 2.20
N ASN A 96 16.80 13.32 1.95
CA ASN A 96 18.05 13.15 1.21
C ASN A 96 19.09 12.32 1.99
N ALA A 97 19.13 12.42 3.32
CA ALA A 97 19.94 11.57 4.16
C ALA A 97 19.50 10.10 4.02
N ARG A 98 18.20 9.81 4.10
CA ARG A 98 17.66 8.45 3.90
C ARG A 98 17.92 7.90 2.49
N ARG A 99 17.91 8.77 1.47
CA ARG A 99 18.30 8.37 0.11
C ARG A 99 19.75 7.87 0.05
N LYS A 100 20.66 8.53 0.76
CA LYS A 100 22.09 8.13 0.81
C LYS A 100 22.32 6.86 1.61
N GLU A 101 21.46 6.60 2.58
CA GLU A 101 21.51 5.44 3.48
C GLU A 101 20.71 4.23 2.95
N LEU A 102 20.21 4.28 1.69
CA LEU A 102 19.48 3.17 1.10
C LEU A 102 20.31 1.88 1.16
N PRO A 103 19.79 0.81 1.82
CA PRO A 103 20.51 -0.46 1.88
C PRO A 103 20.72 -1.05 0.49
N GLY A 104 21.91 -1.61 0.23
CA GLY A 104 22.20 -2.30 -1.02
C GLY A 104 21.37 -3.57 -1.26
N SER A 105 20.69 -4.07 -0.20
CA SER A 105 19.73 -5.19 -0.28
C SER A 105 18.39 -4.81 -0.91
N PHE A 106 18.11 -3.52 -1.12
CA PHE A 106 16.88 -3.10 -1.79
C PHE A 106 17.02 -3.31 -3.30
N GLU A 107 16.30 -4.28 -3.86
CA GLU A 107 16.23 -4.54 -5.31
C GLU A 107 15.77 -3.28 -6.09
N ASP A 108 14.90 -2.46 -5.48
CA ASP A 108 14.35 -1.24 -6.05
C ASP A 108 15.06 0.05 -5.57
N GLY A 109 16.22 -0.07 -4.94
CA GLY A 109 16.95 1.09 -4.38
C GLY A 109 17.25 2.19 -5.38
N SER A 110 17.60 1.84 -6.63
CA SER A 110 17.79 2.81 -7.72
C SER A 110 16.48 3.52 -8.11
N THR A 111 15.37 2.81 -8.15
CA THR A 111 14.04 3.36 -8.45
C THR A 111 13.58 4.32 -7.34
N ILE A 112 13.78 3.95 -6.07
CA ILE A 112 13.50 4.82 -4.92
C ILE A 112 14.35 6.09 -5.03
N GLY A 113 15.65 5.95 -5.32
CA GLY A 113 16.57 7.06 -5.50
C GLY A 113 16.11 8.02 -6.59
N ASN A 114 15.75 7.51 -7.76
CA ASN A 114 15.26 8.29 -8.89
C ASN A 114 13.94 9.01 -8.56
N ASN A 115 13.03 8.37 -7.84
CA ASN A 115 11.78 8.99 -7.42
C ASN A 115 12.04 10.15 -6.42
N ILE A 116 12.96 9.99 -5.48
CA ILE A 116 13.37 11.06 -4.56
C ILE A 116 14.04 12.21 -5.32
N ASP A 117 14.88 11.92 -6.31
CA ASP A 117 15.49 12.94 -7.18
C ASP A 117 14.42 13.70 -7.98
N GLY A 118 13.41 13.00 -8.50
CA GLY A 118 12.26 13.61 -9.15
C GLY A 118 11.44 14.53 -8.23
N ILE A 119 11.24 14.12 -6.98
CA ILE A 119 10.60 14.96 -5.93
C ILE A 119 11.46 16.20 -5.67
N ASN A 120 12.78 16.05 -5.51
CA ASN A 120 13.71 17.16 -5.29
C ASN A 120 13.71 18.16 -6.45
N ALA A 121 13.67 17.70 -7.71
CA ALA A 121 13.62 18.56 -8.88
C ALA A 121 12.33 19.39 -8.91
N LYS A 122 11.17 18.75 -8.66
CA LYS A 122 9.88 19.45 -8.59
C LYS A 122 9.83 20.45 -7.44
N PHE A 123 10.40 20.09 -6.29
CA PHE A 123 10.51 20.96 -5.13
C PHE A 123 11.32 22.23 -5.45
N THR A 124 12.47 22.09 -6.08
CA THR A 124 13.31 23.22 -6.49
C THR A 124 12.59 24.11 -7.48
N ALA A 125 11.96 23.54 -8.52
CA ALA A 125 11.18 24.28 -9.50
C ALA A 125 10.01 25.05 -8.87
N LEU A 126 9.31 24.45 -7.89
CA LEU A 126 8.23 25.10 -7.16
C LEU A 126 8.74 26.33 -6.37
N ARG A 127 9.88 26.21 -5.70
CA ARG A 127 10.49 27.34 -4.97
C ARG A 127 10.95 28.46 -5.89
N GLU A 128 11.60 28.14 -6.99
CA GLU A 128 11.97 29.12 -7.99
C GLU A 128 10.76 29.86 -8.56
N ALA A 129 9.64 29.15 -8.78
CA ALA A 129 8.39 29.76 -9.21
C ALA A 129 7.81 30.72 -8.15
N ILE A 130 7.86 30.35 -6.86
CA ILE A 130 7.44 31.22 -5.75
C ILE A 130 8.31 32.47 -5.68
N ASP A 131 9.64 32.33 -5.72
CA ASP A 131 10.57 33.47 -5.62
C ASP A 131 10.43 34.42 -6.80
N LYS A 132 10.29 33.88 -8.01
CA LYS A 132 10.02 34.68 -9.21
C LYS A 132 8.69 35.44 -9.11
N ALA A 133 7.65 34.79 -8.56
CA ALA A 133 6.34 35.43 -8.39
C ALA A 133 6.37 36.54 -7.34
N LEU A 134 7.08 36.35 -6.23
CA LEU A 134 7.24 37.37 -5.17
C LEU A 134 8.02 38.59 -5.65
N ALA A 135 9.05 38.39 -6.48
CA ALA A 135 9.84 39.46 -7.09
C ALA A 135 9.13 40.15 -8.27
N GLY A 136 8.09 39.54 -8.82
CA GLY A 136 7.36 40.00 -10.00
C GLY A 136 6.34 41.12 -9.75
N PRO A 137 5.79 41.71 -10.85
CA PRO A 137 4.75 42.74 -10.77
C PRO A 137 3.50 42.23 -10.02
N ALA A 138 2.85 43.10 -9.25
CA ALA A 138 1.64 42.79 -8.48
C ALA A 138 0.50 42.21 -9.35
N GLU A 139 0.37 42.68 -10.58
CA GLU A 139 -0.67 42.26 -11.53
C GLU A 139 -0.55 40.77 -11.94
N SER A 140 0.70 40.25 -12.05
CA SER A 140 0.95 38.87 -12.45
C SER A 140 0.93 37.86 -11.28
N ARG A 141 0.90 38.32 -10.03
CA ARG A 141 1.04 37.49 -8.84
C ARG A 141 -0.12 36.50 -8.64
N LYS A 142 -1.35 36.92 -8.98
CA LYS A 142 -2.55 36.06 -8.82
C LYS A 142 -2.51 34.85 -9.76
N ASP A 143 -2.08 35.01 -10.99
CA ASP A 143 -1.98 33.90 -11.93
C ASP A 143 -0.78 33.00 -11.61
N ALA A 144 0.33 33.58 -11.17
CA ALA A 144 1.45 32.81 -10.62
C ALA A 144 1.03 31.98 -9.40
N ALA A 145 0.22 32.52 -8.50
CA ALA A 145 -0.29 31.78 -7.34
C ALA A 145 -1.14 30.56 -7.74
N LYS A 146 -2.00 30.66 -8.76
CA LYS A 146 -2.77 29.52 -9.28
C LYS A 146 -1.85 28.43 -9.82
N LYS A 147 -0.81 28.80 -10.60
CA LYS A 147 0.16 27.85 -11.13
C LYS A 147 0.96 27.17 -10.01
N ILE A 148 1.41 27.91 -9.01
CA ILE A 148 2.11 27.37 -7.83
C ILE A 148 1.26 26.31 -7.10
N VAL A 149 -0.05 26.51 -6.97
CA VAL A 149 -0.98 25.54 -6.40
C VAL A 149 -1.03 24.26 -7.26
N ALA A 150 -1.10 24.39 -8.58
CA ALA A 150 -1.11 23.23 -9.49
C ALA A 150 0.23 22.47 -9.46
N ASP A 151 1.36 23.17 -9.51
CA ASP A 151 2.70 22.56 -9.46
C ASP A 151 2.92 21.81 -8.12
N ASN A 152 2.43 22.38 -6.99
CA ASN A 152 2.46 21.69 -5.69
C ASN A 152 1.60 20.42 -5.69
N ALA A 153 0.46 20.40 -6.35
CA ALA A 153 -0.37 19.20 -6.46
C ALA A 153 0.37 18.08 -7.21
N VAL A 154 1.11 18.41 -8.28
CA VAL A 154 1.94 17.45 -9.02
C VAL A 154 3.09 16.90 -8.17
N LEU A 155 3.69 17.74 -7.32
CA LEU A 155 4.73 17.30 -6.38
C LEU A 155 4.14 16.35 -5.33
N ASN A 156 3.02 16.71 -4.69
CA ASN A 156 2.35 15.88 -3.69
C ASN A 156 1.89 14.53 -4.28
N ALA A 157 1.42 14.50 -5.53
CA ALA A 157 1.08 13.26 -6.21
C ALA A 157 2.30 12.32 -6.34
N GLY A 158 3.49 12.86 -6.68
CA GLY A 158 4.73 12.10 -6.72
C GLY A 158 5.15 11.55 -5.34
N VAL A 159 5.01 12.36 -4.30
CA VAL A 159 5.24 11.92 -2.91
C VAL A 159 4.29 10.78 -2.54
N THR A 160 2.99 10.96 -2.78
CA THR A 160 1.97 9.95 -2.45
C THR A 160 2.20 8.63 -3.20
N ALA A 161 2.60 8.69 -4.48
CA ALA A 161 2.92 7.50 -5.26
C ALA A 161 4.09 6.71 -4.66
N LEU A 162 5.18 7.40 -4.28
CA LEU A 162 6.32 6.77 -3.62
C LEU A 162 5.94 6.17 -2.26
N LEU A 163 5.18 6.90 -1.44
CA LEU A 163 4.70 6.42 -0.14
C LEU A 163 3.88 5.14 -0.29
N ASN A 164 2.90 5.13 -1.19
CA ASN A 164 2.02 3.98 -1.41
C ASN A 164 2.80 2.77 -1.91
N GLU A 165 3.79 2.97 -2.77
CA GLU A 165 4.64 1.88 -3.28
C GLU A 165 5.47 1.26 -2.15
N GLN A 166 6.14 2.09 -1.34
CA GLN A 166 6.97 1.59 -0.25
C GLN A 166 6.14 0.90 0.85
N VAL A 167 4.97 1.45 1.20
CA VAL A 167 4.06 0.84 2.17
C VAL A 167 3.54 -0.51 1.65
N ARG A 168 3.14 -0.62 0.37
CA ARG A 168 2.70 -1.91 -0.22
C ARG A 168 3.78 -2.99 -0.12
N ARG A 169 5.05 -2.65 -0.35
CA ARG A 169 6.16 -3.61 -0.22
C ARG A 169 6.36 -4.09 1.22
N MET A 170 6.03 -3.27 2.22
CA MET A 170 6.06 -3.68 3.63
C MET A 170 5.05 -4.79 3.95
N ALA A 171 3.96 -4.93 3.18
CA ALA A 171 2.94 -5.96 3.42
C ALA A 171 3.52 -7.39 3.39
N ILE A 172 4.49 -7.65 2.52
CA ILE A 172 5.15 -8.96 2.37
C ILE A 172 6.23 -9.16 3.46
N LEU A 173 6.79 -8.07 3.99
CA LEU A 173 7.88 -8.09 4.95
C LEU A 173 7.37 -8.20 6.40
N ASN A 174 6.38 -7.39 6.76
CA ASN A 174 5.75 -7.40 8.07
C ASN A 174 4.33 -6.81 7.99
N GLY A 175 3.30 -7.66 8.08
CA GLY A 175 1.89 -7.28 7.91
C GLY A 175 1.38 -6.32 8.98
N ASP A 176 1.86 -6.41 10.23
CA ASP A 176 1.41 -5.53 11.31
C ASP A 176 2.00 -4.12 11.16
N ALA A 177 3.28 -4.00 10.86
CA ALA A 177 3.91 -2.71 10.57
C ALA A 177 3.32 -2.07 9.29
N TYR A 178 3.02 -2.87 8.25
CA TYR A 178 2.31 -2.43 7.06
C TYR A 178 0.96 -1.79 7.40
N ARG A 179 0.16 -2.44 8.25
CA ARG A 179 -1.16 -1.94 8.66
C ARG A 179 -1.05 -0.56 9.32
N GLN A 180 -0.09 -0.39 10.23
CA GLN A 180 0.15 0.89 10.89
C GLN A 180 0.62 1.97 9.89
N ALA A 181 1.57 1.66 9.02
CA ALA A 181 2.04 2.59 7.99
C ALA A 181 0.93 2.98 6.99
N SER A 182 0.02 2.05 6.68
CA SER A 182 -1.15 2.33 5.84
C SER A 182 -2.10 3.34 6.49
N TYR A 183 -2.41 3.19 7.78
CA TYR A 183 -3.23 4.16 8.50
C TYR A 183 -2.53 5.52 8.62
N ALA A 184 -1.22 5.56 8.80
CA ALA A 184 -0.46 6.81 8.75
C ALA A 184 -0.60 7.53 7.39
N ASN A 185 -0.58 6.79 6.28
CA ASN A 185 -0.81 7.34 4.94
C ASN A 185 -2.26 7.85 4.75
N ILE A 186 -3.25 7.15 5.31
CA ILE A 186 -4.65 7.61 5.33
C ILE A 186 -4.76 8.94 6.09
N ALA A 187 -4.14 9.05 7.26
CA ALA A 187 -4.09 10.31 8.00
C ALA A 187 -3.40 11.42 7.20
N MET A 188 -2.31 11.11 6.49
CA MET A 188 -1.63 12.08 5.64
C MET A 188 -2.49 12.54 4.46
N THR A 189 -3.25 11.63 3.85
CA THR A 189 -4.22 11.95 2.81
C THR A 189 -5.32 12.87 3.35
N LEU A 190 -5.84 12.61 4.56
CA LEU A 190 -6.80 13.50 5.23
C LEU A 190 -6.22 14.90 5.43
N ARG A 191 -4.97 15.00 5.87
CA ARG A 191 -4.30 16.29 6.05
C ARG A 191 -4.23 17.10 4.77
N ASP A 192 -3.97 16.44 3.61
CA ASP A 192 -3.90 17.13 2.32
C ASP A 192 -5.30 17.54 1.84
N VAL A 193 -6.28 16.64 1.90
CA VAL A 193 -7.68 16.92 1.55
C VAL A 193 -8.27 17.99 2.47
N GLY A 194 -8.06 17.89 3.78
CA GLY A 194 -8.52 18.86 4.76
C GLY A 194 -7.86 20.22 4.57
N GLY A 195 -6.57 20.26 4.23
CA GLY A 195 -5.85 21.48 3.89
C GLY A 195 -6.36 22.16 2.62
N PHE A 196 -6.67 21.38 1.59
CA PHE A 196 -7.30 21.89 0.37
C PHE A 196 -8.71 22.42 0.64
N ASN A 197 -9.55 21.67 1.35
CA ASN A 197 -10.88 22.06 1.76
C ASN A 197 -10.86 23.39 2.56
N SER A 198 -9.95 23.50 3.51
CA SER A 198 -9.77 24.74 4.30
C SER A 198 -9.33 25.91 3.43
N SER A 199 -8.54 25.68 2.38
CA SER A 199 -8.11 26.74 1.46
C SER A 199 -9.29 27.30 0.65
N LEU A 200 -10.24 26.44 0.22
CA LEU A 200 -11.46 26.89 -0.45
C LEU A 200 -12.29 27.81 0.43
N HIS A 201 -12.52 27.42 1.69
CA HIS A 201 -13.26 28.22 2.67
C HIS A 201 -12.53 29.52 3.01
N LYS A 202 -11.21 29.50 3.16
CA LYS A 202 -10.39 30.67 3.43
C LYS A 202 -10.53 31.76 2.38
N ASN A 203 -10.60 31.37 1.09
CA ASN A 203 -10.79 32.33 -0.01
C ASN A 203 -12.14 33.06 0.08
N LEU A 204 -13.18 32.40 0.59
CA LEU A 204 -14.48 33.01 0.83
C LEU A 204 -14.45 33.98 1.99
N VAL A 205 -13.88 33.59 3.12
CA VAL A 205 -13.74 34.43 4.33
C VAL A 205 -12.92 35.68 3.99
N GLY A 206 -11.80 35.56 3.32
CA GLY A 206 -10.94 36.68 2.91
C GLY A 206 -11.58 37.59 1.88
N GLY A 207 -12.39 37.04 0.98
CA GLY A 207 -13.11 37.81 -0.05
C GLY A 207 -14.37 38.51 0.47
N LYS A 208 -14.88 38.16 1.65
CA LYS A 208 -16.11 38.67 2.25
C LYS A 208 -17.30 38.73 1.28
N LYS A 209 -17.45 37.67 0.47
CA LYS A 209 -18.46 37.55 -0.57
C LYS A 209 -19.25 36.23 -0.45
N PRO A 210 -20.48 36.15 -0.96
CA PRO A 210 -21.18 34.87 -1.10
C PRO A 210 -20.39 33.93 -2.02
N ALA A 211 -20.49 32.63 -1.76
CA ALA A 211 -19.90 31.62 -2.66
C ALA A 211 -20.69 31.51 -3.96
N THR A 212 -20.00 31.48 -5.07
CA THR A 212 -20.58 31.12 -6.38
C THR A 212 -20.99 29.65 -6.41
N ASP A 213 -21.82 29.25 -7.37
CA ASP A 213 -22.29 27.87 -7.47
C ASP A 213 -21.13 26.90 -7.79
N ALA A 214 -20.14 27.34 -8.57
CA ALA A 214 -18.91 26.56 -8.81
C ALA A 214 -18.11 26.36 -7.51
N GLU A 215 -17.90 27.43 -6.72
CA GLU A 215 -17.22 27.34 -5.42
C GLU A 215 -17.97 26.42 -4.44
N LYS A 216 -19.30 26.46 -4.41
CA LYS A 216 -20.14 25.54 -3.61
C LYS A 216 -19.97 24.08 -4.05
N ALA A 217 -19.92 23.81 -5.37
CA ALA A 217 -19.71 22.46 -5.89
C ALA A 217 -18.31 21.92 -5.54
N ASP A 218 -17.27 22.75 -5.63
CA ASP A 218 -15.90 22.36 -5.27
C ASP A 218 -15.78 22.08 -3.76
N ILE A 219 -16.38 22.91 -2.92
CA ILE A 219 -16.44 22.69 -1.48
C ILE A 219 -17.17 21.40 -1.14
N ALA A 220 -18.32 21.14 -1.76
CA ALA A 220 -19.10 19.93 -1.50
C ALA A 220 -18.32 18.66 -1.87
N ARG A 221 -17.63 18.65 -3.02
CA ARG A 221 -16.77 17.52 -3.45
C ARG A 221 -15.61 17.30 -2.49
N SER A 222 -14.90 18.38 -2.12
CA SER A 222 -13.78 18.30 -1.19
C SER A 222 -14.22 17.86 0.21
N GLN A 223 -15.36 18.35 0.67
CA GLN A 223 -15.91 17.99 1.97
C GLN A 223 -16.34 16.51 2.02
N GLY A 224 -17.05 16.02 1.00
CA GLY A 224 -17.45 14.60 0.96
C GLY A 224 -16.26 13.64 1.03
N ARG A 225 -15.15 13.95 0.32
CA ARG A 225 -13.91 13.20 0.41
C ARG A 225 -13.26 13.28 1.80
N ASN A 226 -13.27 14.47 2.40
CA ASN A 226 -12.77 14.68 3.76
C ASN A 226 -13.55 13.85 4.78
N ASP A 227 -14.88 13.89 4.71
CA ASP A 227 -15.76 13.19 5.65
C ASP A 227 -15.60 11.67 5.55
N GLN A 228 -15.44 11.12 4.33
CA GLN A 228 -15.18 9.70 4.12
C GLN A 228 -13.90 9.23 4.81
N ILE A 229 -12.80 10.02 4.74
CA ILE A 229 -11.53 9.67 5.38
C ILE A 229 -11.63 9.84 6.89
N VAL A 230 -12.32 10.88 7.37
CA VAL A 230 -12.60 11.08 8.80
C VAL A 230 -13.33 9.88 9.38
N MET A 231 -14.39 9.38 8.71
CA MET A 231 -15.14 8.19 9.16
C MET A 231 -14.22 6.97 9.28
N ALA A 232 -13.36 6.73 8.31
CA ALA A 232 -12.41 5.61 8.34
C ALA A 232 -11.43 5.68 9.53
N LEU A 233 -11.00 6.88 9.94
CA LEU A 233 -10.18 7.05 11.14
C LEU A 233 -10.98 6.95 12.44
N GLN A 234 -12.25 7.40 12.42
CA GLN A 234 -13.13 7.30 13.59
C GLN A 234 -13.52 5.85 13.92
N GLU A 235 -13.63 4.96 12.94
CA GLU A 235 -13.86 3.53 13.16
C GLU A 235 -12.77 2.87 14.01
N LEU A 236 -11.55 3.42 14.00
CA LEU A 236 -10.44 2.96 14.85
C LEU A 236 -10.55 3.46 16.28
N ARG A 237 -11.33 4.52 16.51
CA ARG A 237 -11.59 5.07 17.83
C ARG A 237 -12.53 4.10 18.60
N GLY A 238 -12.12 3.68 19.76
CA GLY A 238 -12.88 2.71 20.56
C GLY A 238 -12.69 1.24 20.14
N ASN A 239 -11.89 0.95 19.13
CA ASN A 239 -11.49 -0.41 18.82
C ASN A 239 -10.48 -0.91 19.87
N PRO A 240 -10.76 -1.99 20.62
CA PRO A 240 -9.85 -2.52 21.64
C PRO A 240 -8.46 -2.92 21.13
N SER A 241 -8.35 -3.18 19.83
CA SER A 241 -7.07 -3.55 19.18
C SER A 241 -6.25 -2.33 18.78
N THR A 242 -6.76 -1.10 18.95
CA THR A 242 -6.01 0.13 18.62
C THR A 242 -4.95 0.39 19.70
N PRO A 243 -3.68 0.61 19.32
CA PRO A 243 -2.61 0.90 20.28
C PRO A 243 -2.92 2.16 21.10
N ALA A 244 -2.51 2.18 22.37
CA ALA A 244 -2.87 3.24 23.32
C ALA A 244 -2.44 4.64 22.85
N ASN A 245 -1.23 4.78 22.30
CA ASN A 245 -0.73 6.05 21.74
C ASN A 245 -1.55 6.54 20.53
N VAL A 246 -2.04 5.60 19.71
CA VAL A 246 -2.91 5.90 18.57
C VAL A 246 -4.30 6.29 19.06
N ALA A 247 -4.86 5.58 20.05
CA ALA A 247 -6.15 5.92 20.65
C ALA A 247 -6.13 7.33 21.25
N GLU A 248 -5.07 7.70 21.98
CA GLU A 248 -4.91 9.06 22.51
C GLU A 248 -4.84 10.12 21.39
N ALA A 249 -4.11 9.84 20.32
CA ALA A 249 -4.02 10.75 19.18
C ALA A 249 -5.37 10.91 18.46
N LEU A 250 -6.14 9.84 18.33
CA LEU A 250 -7.49 9.85 17.73
C LEU A 250 -8.49 10.62 18.61
N GLU A 251 -8.38 10.56 19.94
CA GLU A 251 -9.21 11.38 20.82
C GLU A 251 -8.92 12.87 20.64
N LYS A 252 -7.65 13.28 20.60
CA LYS A 252 -7.27 14.68 20.32
C LYS A 252 -7.73 15.13 18.92
N PHE A 253 -7.58 14.26 17.93
CA PHE A 253 -8.08 14.50 16.58
C PHE A 253 -9.60 14.71 16.57
N ASN A 254 -10.35 13.86 17.23
CA ASN A 254 -11.81 14.00 17.29
C ASN A 254 -12.23 15.32 17.97
N ALA A 255 -11.67 15.63 19.12
CA ALA A 255 -12.02 16.86 19.87
C ALA A 255 -11.70 18.14 19.09
N ILE A 256 -10.53 18.20 18.44
CA ILE A 256 -10.05 19.45 17.84
C ILE A 256 -10.38 19.53 16.34
N TYR A 257 -10.15 18.46 15.55
CA TYR A 257 -10.42 18.53 14.11
C TYR A 257 -11.91 18.31 13.79
N VAL A 258 -12.51 17.27 14.39
CA VAL A 258 -13.89 16.93 14.05
C VAL A 258 -14.89 17.87 14.74
N GLU A 259 -14.74 18.10 16.05
CA GLU A 259 -15.72 18.88 16.82
C GLU A 259 -15.43 20.38 16.80
N GLU A 260 -14.22 20.84 17.20
CA GLU A 260 -13.91 22.27 17.28
C GLU A 260 -13.82 22.89 15.89
N PHE A 261 -12.94 22.37 15.01
CA PHE A 261 -12.78 22.89 13.65
C PHE A 261 -14.01 22.62 12.78
N GLY A 262 -14.76 21.53 13.02
CA GLY A 262 -16.03 21.27 12.37
C GLY A 262 -17.07 22.36 12.62
N ARG A 263 -17.11 22.94 13.83
CA ARG A 263 -17.95 24.12 14.15
C ARG A 263 -17.52 25.35 13.35
N GLU A 264 -16.22 25.59 13.25
CA GLU A 264 -15.68 26.69 12.43
C GLU A 264 -16.05 26.55 10.96
N LEU A 265 -15.94 25.35 10.41
CA LEU A 265 -16.36 25.07 9.03
C LEU A 265 -17.85 25.32 8.81
N LYS A 266 -18.69 25.03 9.81
CA LYS A 266 -20.12 25.31 9.74
C LYS A 266 -20.39 26.81 9.69
N LEU A 267 -19.76 27.61 10.57
CA LEU A 267 -19.88 29.09 10.56
C LEU A 267 -19.46 29.68 9.21
N VAL A 268 -18.39 29.16 8.60
CA VAL A 268 -17.96 29.60 7.26
C VAL A 268 -18.97 29.22 6.18
N LYS A 269 -19.55 28.01 6.24
CA LYS A 269 -20.60 27.58 5.31
C LYS A 269 -21.86 28.46 5.41
N ASP A 270 -22.29 28.82 6.62
CA ASP A 270 -23.41 29.70 6.85
C ASP A 270 -23.11 31.12 6.29
N GLY A 271 -21.90 31.61 6.50
CA GLY A 271 -21.41 32.87 5.93
C GLY A 271 -21.30 32.84 4.39
N ALA A 272 -21.01 31.68 3.79
CA ALA A 272 -20.89 31.54 2.34
C ALA A 272 -22.21 31.74 1.57
N VAL A 273 -23.35 31.69 2.25
CA VAL A 273 -24.66 31.98 1.67
C VAL A 273 -24.87 33.51 1.58
N THR A 274 -24.47 34.23 2.60
CA THR A 274 -24.78 35.67 2.77
C THR A 274 -23.62 36.61 2.44
N GLY A 275 -22.40 36.11 2.40
CA GLY A 275 -21.16 36.91 2.32
C GLY A 275 -20.74 37.54 3.64
N LYS A 276 -21.46 37.26 4.76
CA LYS A 276 -21.13 37.75 6.10
C LYS A 276 -20.52 36.62 6.91
N TYR A 277 -19.27 36.78 7.29
CA TYR A 277 -18.51 35.79 8.06
C TYR A 277 -18.34 36.28 9.47
N GLU A 278 -18.56 35.40 10.46
CA GLU A 278 -18.45 35.69 11.89
C GLU A 278 -17.00 35.94 12.31
N HIS A 279 -16.09 35.12 11.76
CA HIS A 279 -14.67 35.22 12.03
C HIS A 279 -13.91 35.85 10.85
N ASP A 280 -12.78 36.48 11.17
CA ASP A 280 -11.83 36.95 10.16
C ASP A 280 -10.93 35.81 9.64
N MET A 281 -10.14 36.14 8.64
CA MET A 281 -9.26 35.18 7.98
C MET A 281 -8.18 34.61 8.93
N ASP A 282 -7.68 35.43 9.88
CA ASP A 282 -6.60 35.01 10.77
C ASP A 282 -7.13 34.06 11.85
N THR A 283 -8.30 34.32 12.41
CA THR A 283 -8.98 33.41 13.33
C THR A 283 -9.29 32.07 12.69
N TYR A 284 -9.86 32.09 11.48
CA TYR A 284 -10.14 30.86 10.72
C TYR A 284 -8.86 30.10 10.40
N TYR A 285 -7.79 30.78 9.99
CA TYR A 285 -6.50 30.16 9.69
C TYR A 285 -5.89 29.50 10.94
N ALA A 286 -5.93 30.18 12.09
CA ALA A 286 -5.43 29.61 13.34
C ALA A 286 -6.19 28.34 13.75
N ALA A 287 -7.53 28.33 13.62
CA ALA A 287 -8.34 27.14 13.86
C ALA A 287 -8.00 26.00 12.88
N THR A 288 -7.82 26.31 11.59
CA THR A 288 -7.37 25.35 10.58
C THR A 288 -6.04 24.71 10.95
N GLN A 289 -5.04 25.48 11.35
CA GLN A 289 -3.72 24.96 11.69
C GLN A 289 -3.77 24.08 12.94
N ARG A 290 -4.56 24.42 13.96
CA ARG A 290 -4.77 23.57 15.14
C ARG A 290 -5.42 22.24 14.74
N GLY A 291 -6.48 22.27 13.94
CA GLY A 291 -7.17 21.06 13.47
C GLY A 291 -6.26 20.16 12.66
N LEU A 292 -5.61 20.68 11.60
CA LEU A 292 -4.71 19.93 10.75
C LEU A 292 -3.48 19.37 11.50
N GLY A 293 -3.06 20.07 12.58
CA GLY A 293 -1.97 19.62 13.45
C GLY A 293 -2.30 18.31 14.17
N THR A 294 -3.56 18.09 14.56
CA THR A 294 -3.97 16.83 15.22
C THR A 294 -3.93 15.63 14.28
N ILE A 295 -4.21 15.83 13.00
CA ILE A 295 -4.07 14.77 11.96
C ILE A 295 -2.62 14.31 11.85
N ILE A 296 -1.67 15.25 11.94
CA ILE A 296 -0.23 14.90 11.98
C ILE A 296 0.09 14.09 13.24
N GLY A 297 -0.52 14.42 14.38
CA GLY A 297 -0.39 13.63 15.62
C GLY A 297 -0.85 12.19 15.45
N VAL A 298 -1.98 11.97 14.78
CA VAL A 298 -2.47 10.61 14.44
C VAL A 298 -1.49 9.89 13.52
N ARG A 299 -1.00 10.55 12.46
CA ARG A 299 0.02 9.98 11.56
C ARG A 299 1.27 9.54 12.33
N ASP A 300 1.80 10.42 13.16
CA ASP A 300 3.03 10.16 13.91
C ASP A 300 2.83 9.00 14.89
N ALA A 301 1.69 8.92 15.58
CA ALA A 301 1.37 7.81 16.48
C ALA A 301 1.33 6.45 15.75
N PHE A 302 0.81 6.40 14.53
CA PHE A 302 0.83 5.20 13.72
C PHE A 302 2.25 4.82 13.27
N TYR A 303 3.07 5.78 12.85
CA TYR A 303 4.47 5.50 12.51
C TYR A 303 5.29 5.05 13.72
N ASP A 304 5.12 5.70 14.87
CA ASP A 304 5.81 5.31 16.11
C ASP A 304 5.44 3.88 16.51
N ASN A 305 4.18 3.49 16.36
CA ASN A 305 3.75 2.11 16.61
C ASN A 305 4.33 1.11 15.58
N ALA A 306 4.39 1.48 14.30
CA ALA A 306 5.05 0.67 13.28
C ALA A 306 6.54 0.45 13.59
N GLU A 307 7.24 1.50 14.03
CA GLU A 307 8.64 1.43 14.48
C GLU A 307 8.80 0.50 15.69
N GLN A 308 7.92 0.58 16.70
CA GLN A 308 7.94 -0.32 17.86
C GLN A 308 7.72 -1.78 17.47
N ILE A 309 6.77 -2.07 16.58
CA ILE A 309 6.52 -3.41 16.05
C ILE A 309 7.78 -3.96 15.37
N LEU A 310 8.41 -3.17 14.49
CA LEU A 310 9.61 -3.59 13.78
C LEU A 310 10.81 -3.73 14.72
N ALA A 311 11.01 -2.82 15.67
CA ALA A 311 12.09 -2.90 16.66
C ALA A 311 11.96 -4.15 17.54
N SER A 312 10.74 -4.49 17.99
CA SER A 312 10.49 -5.71 18.75
C SER A 312 10.74 -6.97 17.92
N ALA A 313 10.27 -6.99 16.68
CA ALA A 313 10.50 -8.08 15.74
C ALA A 313 12.00 -8.23 15.39
N SER A 314 12.72 -7.11 15.22
CA SER A 314 14.16 -7.07 14.95
C SER A 314 14.97 -7.66 16.11
N SER A 315 14.65 -7.27 17.35
CA SER A 315 15.31 -7.81 18.54
C SER A 315 15.05 -9.31 18.69
N ALA A 316 13.82 -9.78 18.48
CA ALA A 316 13.46 -11.18 18.52
C ALA A 316 14.14 -11.99 17.41
N ALA A 317 14.23 -11.45 16.19
CA ALA A 317 14.91 -12.08 15.07
C ALA A 317 16.41 -12.20 15.31
N ARG A 318 17.06 -11.14 15.80
CA ARG A 318 18.50 -11.15 16.18
C ARG A 318 18.78 -12.19 17.28
N THR A 319 17.96 -12.21 18.32
CA THR A 319 18.09 -13.20 19.39
C THR A 319 17.94 -14.62 18.86
N SER A 320 16.92 -14.87 18.02
CA SER A 320 16.69 -16.17 17.40
C SER A 320 17.85 -16.59 16.49
N PHE A 321 18.44 -15.66 15.74
CA PHE A 321 19.61 -15.92 14.90
C PHE A 321 20.85 -16.26 15.73
N ILE A 322 21.12 -15.51 16.82
CA ILE A 322 22.24 -15.78 17.74
C ILE A 322 22.10 -17.17 18.39
N ILE A 323 20.87 -17.53 18.83
CA ILE A 323 20.60 -18.86 19.39
C ILE A 323 20.84 -19.95 18.34
N ALA A 324 20.40 -19.75 17.10
CA ALA A 324 20.62 -20.71 16.01
C ALA A 324 22.11 -20.87 15.69
N LEU A 325 22.87 -19.76 15.68
CA LEU A 325 24.31 -19.80 15.46
C LEU A 325 25.05 -20.50 16.62
N GLY A 326 24.64 -20.23 17.86
CA GLY A 326 25.14 -20.92 19.06
C GLY A 326 24.86 -22.43 19.03
N GLY A 327 23.65 -22.81 18.60
CA GLY A 327 23.28 -24.22 18.39
C GLY A 327 24.13 -24.89 17.31
N LEU A 328 24.39 -24.24 16.18
CA LEU A 328 25.29 -24.72 15.14
C LEU A 328 26.70 -24.94 15.67
N LEU A 329 27.24 -23.98 16.41
CA LEU A 329 28.55 -24.08 17.02
C LEU A 329 28.63 -25.23 18.04
N ALA A 330 27.59 -25.40 18.87
CA ALA A 330 27.52 -26.50 19.83
C ALA A 330 27.50 -27.88 19.13
N VAL A 331 26.76 -28.04 18.04
CA VAL A 331 26.75 -29.25 17.22
C VAL A 331 28.14 -29.55 16.66
N LEU A 332 28.84 -28.54 16.14
CA LEU A 332 30.20 -28.69 15.62
C LEU A 332 31.20 -29.12 16.71
N ILE A 333 31.15 -28.46 17.87
CA ILE A 333 32.00 -28.79 19.01
C ILE A 333 31.73 -30.20 19.54
N ALA A 334 30.46 -30.58 19.70
CA ALA A 334 30.06 -31.91 20.14
C ALA A 334 30.50 -32.99 19.15
N SER A 335 30.37 -32.75 17.86
CA SER A 335 30.80 -33.67 16.79
C SER A 335 32.34 -33.86 16.78
N ALA A 336 33.09 -32.78 16.91
CA ALA A 336 34.56 -32.82 17.01
C ALA A 336 35.02 -33.55 18.30
N GLY A 337 34.36 -33.25 19.42
CA GLY A 337 34.63 -33.91 20.71
C GLY A 337 34.36 -35.44 20.62
N LEU A 338 33.27 -35.83 20.02
CA LEU A 338 32.90 -37.25 19.85
C LEU A 338 33.90 -38.00 18.95
N ILE A 339 34.33 -37.38 17.88
CA ILE A 339 35.35 -37.96 16.98
C ILE A 339 36.65 -38.16 17.73
N VAL A 340 37.12 -37.16 18.49
CA VAL A 340 38.34 -37.22 19.27
C VAL A 340 38.24 -38.30 20.37
N MET A 341 37.10 -38.35 21.06
CA MET A 341 36.81 -39.31 22.14
C MET A 341 36.85 -40.77 21.60
N VAL A 342 36.15 -41.03 20.51
CA VAL A 342 36.11 -42.37 19.90
C VAL A 342 37.52 -42.79 19.41
N ARG A 343 38.22 -41.86 18.77
CA ARG A 343 39.56 -42.13 18.30
C ARG A 343 40.55 -42.48 19.42
N ARG A 344 40.50 -41.71 20.55
CA ARG A 344 41.44 -41.91 21.70
C ARG A 344 41.02 -43.04 22.62
N ARG A 345 39.70 -43.20 22.91
CA ARG A 345 39.25 -44.19 23.90
C ARG A 345 38.92 -45.58 23.32
N VAL A 346 38.56 -45.64 22.03
CA VAL A 346 38.18 -46.91 21.42
C VAL A 346 39.21 -47.37 20.37
N CYS A 347 39.46 -46.55 19.37
CA CYS A 347 40.24 -46.99 18.20
C CYS A 347 41.72 -47.23 18.52
N ALA A 348 42.36 -46.30 19.24
CA ALA A 348 43.80 -46.40 19.55
C ALA A 348 44.14 -47.59 20.48
N PRO A 349 43.36 -47.87 21.55
CA PRO A 349 43.62 -49.06 22.38
C PRO A 349 43.39 -50.39 21.65
N ILE A 350 42.38 -50.50 20.81
CA ILE A 350 42.12 -51.74 20.02
C ILE A 350 43.30 -52.03 19.07
N VAL A 351 43.82 -51.01 18.40
CA VAL A 351 45.00 -51.15 17.53
C VAL A 351 46.22 -51.60 18.33
N GLY A 352 46.43 -50.99 19.53
CA GLY A 352 47.53 -51.36 20.44
C GLY A 352 47.43 -52.83 20.88
N LEU A 353 46.25 -53.30 21.30
CA LEU A 353 46.00 -54.67 21.67
C LEU A 353 46.21 -55.67 20.48
N THR A 354 45.76 -55.30 19.29
CA THR A 354 45.94 -56.13 18.11
C THR A 354 47.43 -56.30 17.75
N THR A 355 48.20 -55.19 17.82
CA THR A 355 49.63 -55.26 17.57
C THR A 355 50.33 -56.13 18.63
N ARG A 356 49.93 -56.01 19.87
CA ARG A 356 50.52 -56.80 20.98
C ARG A 356 50.16 -58.28 20.86
N MET A 357 48.96 -58.60 20.45
CA MET A 357 48.49 -59.98 20.19
C MET A 357 49.37 -60.67 19.07
N THR A 358 49.70 -59.92 18.02
CA THR A 358 50.58 -60.40 16.94
C THR A 358 52.02 -60.65 17.48
N GLN A 359 52.54 -59.77 18.29
CA GLN A 359 53.87 -59.92 18.93
C GLN A 359 53.93 -61.16 19.88
N LEU A 360 52.82 -61.38 20.66
CA LEU A 360 52.69 -62.58 21.50
C LEU A 360 52.65 -63.84 20.67
N ALA A 361 51.96 -63.87 19.51
CA ALA A 361 51.91 -65.01 18.59
C ALA A 361 53.30 -65.34 17.95
N ASP A 362 54.16 -64.32 17.81
CA ASP A 362 55.54 -64.42 17.35
C ASP A 362 56.52 -64.84 18.44
N GLY A 363 56.03 -65.11 19.71
CA GLY A 363 56.86 -65.67 20.81
C GLY A 363 57.44 -64.61 21.79
N ASP A 364 57.16 -63.36 21.60
CA ASP A 364 57.60 -62.28 22.56
C ASP A 364 56.65 -62.20 23.76
N VAL A 365 57.00 -62.94 24.83
CA VAL A 365 56.27 -62.92 26.11
C VAL A 365 56.76 -61.86 27.10
N ALA A 366 57.77 -61.06 26.77
CA ALA A 366 58.40 -60.10 27.70
C ALA A 366 57.66 -58.74 27.78
N GLY A 367 56.97 -58.31 26.70
CA GLY A 367 56.31 -57.00 26.67
C GLY A 367 55.02 -56.93 27.48
N GLU A 368 54.71 -55.75 28.03
CA GLU A 368 53.45 -55.47 28.77
C GLU A 368 52.21 -55.41 27.83
N ILE A 369 51.04 -55.80 28.33
CA ILE A 369 49.78 -55.71 27.62
C ILE A 369 49.18 -54.32 27.82
N PRO A 370 49.03 -53.49 26.77
CA PRO A 370 48.51 -52.14 26.92
C PRO A 370 47.03 -52.20 27.25
N GLY A 371 46.63 -51.49 28.30
CA GLY A 371 45.20 -51.36 28.69
C GLY A 371 44.74 -52.41 29.71
N ALA A 372 45.59 -53.21 30.32
CA ALA A 372 45.24 -54.21 31.35
C ALA A 372 44.63 -53.60 32.62
N GLU A 373 44.89 -52.31 32.87
CA GLU A 373 44.31 -51.58 34.04
C GLU A 373 42.91 -50.99 33.76
N ARG A 374 42.37 -51.16 32.57
CA ARG A 374 41.03 -50.61 32.21
C ARG A 374 39.90 -51.49 32.73
N SER A 375 38.81 -50.85 33.17
CA SER A 375 37.62 -51.53 33.69
C SER A 375 36.47 -51.66 32.68
N ASP A 376 36.72 -51.36 31.36
CA ASP A 376 35.77 -51.45 30.27
C ASP A 376 36.02 -52.72 29.40
N GLU A 377 35.23 -52.85 28.35
CA GLU A 377 35.30 -54.02 27.43
C GLU A 377 36.69 -54.17 26.76
N ILE A 378 37.38 -53.05 26.57
CA ILE A 378 38.78 -53.01 26.06
C ILE A 378 39.76 -53.56 27.12
N GLY A 379 39.50 -53.23 28.39
CA GLY A 379 40.22 -53.80 29.54
C GLY A 379 39.95 -55.29 29.68
N ALA A 380 38.73 -55.73 29.50
CA ALA A 380 38.39 -57.18 29.46
C ALA A 380 39.13 -57.91 28.31
N MET A 381 39.26 -57.27 27.13
CA MET A 381 40.07 -57.81 26.03
C MET A 381 41.55 -57.87 26.38
N ALA A 382 42.08 -56.82 27.05
CA ALA A 382 43.47 -56.78 27.51
C ALA A 382 43.73 -57.83 28.58
N ALA A 383 42.79 -58.02 29.50
CA ALA A 383 42.87 -59.13 30.51
C ALA A 383 42.80 -60.53 29.84
N ALA A 384 41.97 -60.72 28.81
CA ALA A 384 41.98 -61.97 28.07
C ALA A 384 43.32 -62.23 27.35
N VAL A 385 43.94 -61.19 26.79
CA VAL A 385 45.27 -61.25 26.19
C VAL A 385 46.33 -61.52 27.23
N GLN A 386 46.19 -60.97 28.46
CA GLN A 386 47.08 -61.25 29.60
C GLN A 386 46.93 -62.71 30.06
N VAL A 387 45.69 -63.25 30.13
CA VAL A 387 45.41 -64.64 30.44
C VAL A 387 46.03 -65.56 29.37
N PHE A 388 46.00 -65.19 28.11
CA PHE A 388 46.65 -65.90 27.00
C PHE A 388 48.16 -65.90 27.19
N LYS A 389 48.74 -64.79 27.54
CA LYS A 389 50.18 -64.68 27.91
C LYS A 389 50.52 -65.56 29.12
N ASP A 390 49.69 -65.47 30.15
CA ASP A 390 49.90 -66.28 31.39
C ASP A 390 49.70 -67.77 31.15
N ASN A 391 48.78 -68.17 30.28
CA ASN A 391 48.59 -69.56 29.85
C ASN A 391 49.74 -70.08 29.02
N MET A 392 50.38 -69.30 28.18
CA MET A 392 51.64 -69.69 27.51
C MET A 392 52.77 -69.92 28.51
N ILE A 393 52.80 -69.18 29.62
CA ILE A 393 53.78 -69.38 30.74
C ILE A 393 53.35 -70.57 31.61
N ARG A 394 52.06 -70.94 31.74
CA ARG A 394 51.50 -72.00 32.55
C ARG A 394 51.50 -73.42 31.90
N ALA A 395 51.77 -73.55 30.63
CA ALA A 395 51.88 -74.83 29.98
C ALA A 395 53.01 -75.76 30.57
N ASP A 396 53.87 -75.21 31.47
CA ASP A 396 54.91 -75.93 32.18
C ASP A 396 54.57 -76.39 33.64
N ARG A 397 53.29 -76.29 34.06
CA ARG A 397 52.86 -76.74 35.42
C ARG A 397 51.61 -77.62 35.39
N LEU A 398 51.72 -78.80 34.83
CA LEU A 398 50.73 -79.89 35.00
C LEU A 398 51.06 -80.70 36.28
N ALA A 399 50.59 -80.30 37.45
CA ALA A 399 50.51 -81.17 38.60
C ALA A 399 49.64 -80.60 39.78
N ALA A 400 48.36 -80.40 39.57
CA ALA A 400 47.40 -80.20 40.66
C ALA A 400 45.93 -80.43 40.23
N GLU A 401 45.68 -81.58 39.56
CA GLU A 401 44.34 -82.09 39.33
C GLU A 401 43.91 -82.85 40.58
N LYS A 402 43.08 -82.23 41.42
CA LYS A 402 41.99 -82.78 42.23
C LYS A 402 41.19 -81.79 43.12
N GLN A 403 41.60 -80.59 43.22
CA GLN A 403 40.86 -79.55 44.00
C GLN A 403 39.93 -78.71 43.11
N ALA A 404 40.07 -78.81 41.80
CA ALA A 404 39.41 -77.96 40.80
C ALA A 404 37.99 -78.36 40.44
N GLU A 405 37.51 -79.56 40.79
CA GLU A 405 36.20 -80.02 40.35
C GLU A 405 35.03 -79.44 41.18
N ASN A 406 35.23 -79.20 42.44
CA ASN A 406 34.22 -78.53 43.31
C ASN A 406 34.21 -77.02 43.18
N ASP A 407 35.41 -76.39 42.99
CA ASP A 407 35.50 -74.96 42.73
C ASP A 407 34.99 -74.60 41.31
N GLY A 408 35.13 -75.54 40.37
CA GLY A 408 34.59 -75.40 39.02
C GLY A 408 33.07 -75.36 38.96
N LYS A 409 32.40 -76.18 39.79
CA LYS A 409 30.92 -76.16 39.91
C LYS A 409 30.40 -74.89 40.57
N MET A 410 31.06 -74.41 41.64
CA MET A 410 30.65 -73.14 42.28
C MET A 410 30.97 -71.93 41.41
N ARG A 411 32.13 -71.86 40.70
CA ARG A 411 32.43 -70.80 39.73
C ARG A 411 31.49 -70.81 38.56
N ARG A 412 31.08 -71.98 38.09
CA ARG A 412 30.10 -72.14 36.99
C ARG A 412 28.74 -71.66 37.40
N ALA A 413 28.26 -71.96 38.64
CA ALA A 413 27.00 -71.49 39.19
C ALA A 413 27.04 -69.96 39.42
N GLN A 414 28.13 -69.42 39.96
CA GLN A 414 28.31 -67.97 40.13
C GLN A 414 28.42 -67.21 38.77
N ALA A 415 29.13 -67.82 37.78
CA ALA A 415 29.19 -67.24 36.43
C ALA A 415 27.80 -67.31 35.74
N LEU A 416 27.07 -68.41 35.95
CA LEU A 416 25.72 -68.52 35.38
C LEU A 416 24.75 -67.50 36.01
N ASP A 417 24.80 -67.34 37.37
CA ASP A 417 23.97 -66.35 38.07
C ASP A 417 24.32 -64.90 37.66
N SER A 418 25.64 -64.58 37.51
CA SER A 418 26.07 -63.27 37.04
C SER A 418 25.68 -63.00 35.57
N LEU A 419 25.75 -64.02 34.68
CA LEU A 419 25.32 -63.93 33.31
C LEU A 419 23.81 -63.74 33.21
N THR A 420 23.07 -64.51 34.02
CA THR A 420 21.61 -64.44 34.09
C THR A 420 21.12 -63.09 34.56
N ARG A 421 21.73 -62.50 35.62
CA ARG A 421 21.41 -61.14 36.08
C ARG A 421 21.78 -60.08 35.03
N ALA A 422 22.92 -60.19 34.37
CA ALA A 422 23.33 -59.30 33.31
C ALA A 422 22.38 -59.34 32.10
N PHE A 423 21.94 -60.54 31.75
CA PHE A 423 20.96 -60.76 30.69
C PHE A 423 19.56 -60.25 31.07
N GLU A 424 19.10 -60.51 32.35
CA GLU A 424 17.87 -59.92 32.89
C GLU A 424 17.87 -58.38 32.79
N ALA A 425 18.92 -57.72 33.27
CA ALA A 425 19.05 -56.29 33.22
C ALA A 425 18.99 -55.75 31.75
N LYS A 426 19.66 -56.44 30.81
CA LYS A 426 19.69 -56.03 29.39
C LYS A 426 18.34 -56.23 28.71
N VAL A 427 17.63 -57.28 28.98
CA VAL A 427 16.30 -57.52 28.40
C VAL A 427 15.27 -56.58 29.03
N THR A 428 15.34 -56.34 30.32
CA THR A 428 14.44 -55.35 30.98
C THR A 428 14.64 -53.96 30.39
N GLU A 429 15.89 -53.55 30.14
CA GLU A 429 16.23 -52.31 29.44
C GLU A 429 15.62 -52.24 28.03
N LEU A 430 15.79 -53.33 27.26
CA LEU A 430 15.31 -53.40 25.86
C LEU A 430 13.77 -53.40 25.79
N VAL A 431 13.09 -54.17 26.66
CA VAL A 431 11.62 -54.23 26.71
C VAL A 431 11.05 -52.91 27.25
N GLY A 432 11.71 -52.31 28.22
CA GLY A 432 11.35 -50.97 28.71
C GLY A 432 11.47 -49.89 27.62
N GLY A 433 12.59 -49.92 26.85
CA GLY A 433 12.82 -49.03 25.71
C GLY A 433 11.77 -49.24 24.57
N LEU A 434 11.39 -50.50 24.31
CA LEU A 434 10.38 -50.84 23.31
C LEU A 434 8.98 -50.35 23.75
N SER A 435 8.62 -50.53 25.03
CA SER A 435 7.38 -50.02 25.57
C SER A 435 7.27 -48.50 25.53
N GLN A 436 8.37 -47.81 25.87
CA GLN A 436 8.43 -46.34 25.78
C GLN A 436 8.32 -45.86 24.35
N ALA A 437 8.98 -46.55 23.40
CA ALA A 437 8.89 -46.18 21.96
C ALA A 437 7.46 -46.37 21.44
N SER A 438 6.78 -47.46 21.85
CA SER A 438 5.38 -47.72 21.47
C SER A 438 4.44 -46.67 22.03
N ALA A 439 4.58 -46.26 23.30
CA ALA A 439 3.77 -45.20 23.90
C ALA A 439 4.00 -43.84 23.21
N THR A 440 5.25 -43.54 22.79
CA THR A 440 5.56 -42.32 22.01
C THR A 440 4.90 -42.35 20.62
N MET A 441 4.95 -43.52 19.95
CA MET A 441 4.28 -43.71 18.65
C MET A 441 2.77 -43.56 18.75
N GLU A 442 2.14 -44.10 19.80
CA GLU A 442 0.71 -43.96 20.07
C GLU A 442 0.30 -42.49 20.26
N SER A 443 1.01 -41.74 21.11
CA SER A 443 0.78 -40.30 21.31
C SER A 443 0.97 -39.51 20.05
N THR A 444 2.00 -39.83 19.24
CA THR A 444 2.27 -39.16 17.96
C THR A 444 1.15 -39.42 16.95
N ALA A 445 0.69 -40.67 16.84
CA ALA A 445 -0.37 -41.07 15.94
C ALA A 445 -1.72 -40.43 16.31
N GLN A 446 -2.04 -40.33 17.61
CA GLN A 446 -3.22 -39.60 18.10
C GLN A 446 -3.14 -38.11 17.75
N SER A 447 -1.98 -37.46 17.94
CA SER A 447 -1.74 -36.07 17.56
C SER A 447 -1.89 -35.87 16.05
N MET A 448 -1.35 -36.79 15.24
CA MET A 448 -1.51 -36.74 13.78
C MET A 448 -2.97 -36.84 13.35
N THR A 449 -3.75 -37.74 13.98
CA THR A 449 -5.18 -37.88 13.69
C THR A 449 -5.96 -36.62 14.02
N SER A 450 -5.66 -35.97 15.15
CA SER A 450 -6.27 -34.70 15.53
C SER A 450 -5.90 -33.59 14.56
N THR A 451 -4.63 -33.50 14.18
CA THR A 451 -4.15 -32.49 13.22
C THR A 451 -4.79 -32.67 11.84
N ALA A 452 -4.92 -33.91 11.37
CA ALA A 452 -5.60 -34.24 10.11
C ALA A 452 -7.09 -33.82 10.14
N ALA A 453 -7.80 -34.11 11.22
CA ALA A 453 -9.19 -33.69 11.40
C ALA A 453 -9.33 -32.15 11.42
N GLN A 454 -8.43 -31.46 12.10
CA GLN A 454 -8.40 -29.99 12.12
C GLN A 454 -8.12 -29.41 10.73
N THR A 455 -7.15 -30.00 9.99
CA THR A 455 -6.83 -29.60 8.61
C THR A 455 -8.04 -29.77 7.69
N ASN A 456 -8.78 -30.86 7.82
CA ASN A 456 -10.02 -31.09 7.07
C ASN A 456 -11.09 -30.05 7.37
N SER A 457 -11.29 -29.71 8.63
CA SER A 457 -12.23 -28.65 9.03
C SER A 457 -11.84 -27.30 8.45
N GLN A 458 -10.54 -26.95 8.53
CA GLN A 458 -10.03 -25.71 7.98
C GLN A 458 -10.18 -25.67 6.44
N ALA A 459 -9.91 -26.77 5.76
CA ALA A 459 -10.08 -26.91 4.33
C ALA A 459 -11.54 -26.72 3.90
N ALA A 460 -12.49 -27.24 4.65
CA ALA A 460 -13.92 -27.03 4.42
C ALA A 460 -14.31 -25.54 4.53
N VAL A 461 -13.78 -24.82 5.53
CA VAL A 461 -14.01 -23.36 5.67
C VAL A 461 -13.45 -22.59 4.49
N VAL A 462 -12.23 -22.94 4.03
CA VAL A 462 -11.61 -22.30 2.87
C VAL A 462 -12.39 -22.60 1.59
N ALA A 463 -12.89 -23.83 1.41
CA ALA A 463 -13.74 -24.19 0.27
C ALA A 463 -15.02 -23.33 0.23
N ALA A 464 -15.72 -23.21 1.36
CA ALA A 464 -16.92 -22.37 1.43
C ALA A 464 -16.62 -20.87 1.16
N ALA A 465 -15.52 -20.35 1.69
CA ALA A 465 -15.09 -18.97 1.41
C ALA A 465 -14.72 -18.76 -0.08
N SER A 466 -14.10 -19.76 -0.71
CA SER A 466 -13.79 -19.76 -2.15
C SER A 466 -15.04 -19.77 -3.01
N GLU A 467 -16.05 -20.56 -2.67
CA GLU A 467 -17.34 -20.57 -3.37
C GLU A 467 -18.04 -19.21 -3.28
N GLN A 468 -18.07 -18.62 -2.08
CA GLN A 468 -18.63 -17.28 -1.90
C GLN A 468 -17.87 -16.23 -2.69
N THR A 469 -16.52 -16.29 -2.70
CA THR A 469 -15.69 -15.39 -3.51
C THR A 469 -15.96 -15.56 -5.01
N SER A 470 -16.12 -16.79 -5.49
CA SER A 470 -16.49 -17.08 -6.88
C SER A 470 -17.81 -16.45 -7.27
N SER A 471 -18.83 -16.54 -6.40
CA SER A 471 -20.13 -15.90 -6.58
C SER A 471 -20.01 -14.36 -6.65
N ASN A 472 -19.21 -13.77 -5.75
CA ASN A 472 -18.96 -12.32 -5.76
C ASN A 472 -18.25 -11.87 -7.04
N VAL A 473 -17.24 -12.62 -7.48
CA VAL A 473 -16.49 -12.36 -8.72
C VAL A 473 -17.45 -12.42 -9.93
N GLN A 474 -18.37 -13.38 -9.97
CA GLN A 474 -19.37 -13.47 -11.03
C GLN A 474 -20.32 -12.26 -11.04
N THR A 475 -20.72 -11.78 -9.85
CA THR A 475 -21.55 -10.56 -9.72
C THR A 475 -20.80 -9.32 -10.25
N VAL A 476 -19.50 -9.19 -9.90
CA VAL A 476 -18.67 -8.09 -10.42
C VAL A 476 -18.49 -8.18 -11.93
N ALA A 477 -18.33 -9.40 -12.47
CA ALA A 477 -18.23 -9.61 -13.92
C ALA A 477 -19.48 -9.08 -14.64
N SER A 478 -20.68 -9.45 -14.17
CA SER A 478 -21.95 -8.98 -14.76
C SER A 478 -22.10 -7.45 -14.66
N ALA A 479 -21.73 -6.85 -13.51
CA ALA A 479 -21.75 -5.40 -13.35
C ALA A 479 -20.75 -4.69 -14.29
N THR A 480 -19.60 -5.30 -14.55
CA THR A 480 -18.58 -4.76 -15.46
C THR A 480 -19.03 -4.83 -16.92
N GLU A 481 -19.77 -5.86 -17.32
CA GLU A 481 -20.41 -5.97 -18.65
C GLU A 481 -21.47 -4.88 -18.83
N GLU A 482 -22.29 -4.64 -17.80
CA GLU A 482 -23.31 -3.58 -17.83
C GLU A 482 -22.67 -2.19 -17.90
N LEU A 483 -21.58 -1.96 -17.16
CA LEU A 483 -20.79 -0.72 -17.24
C LEU A 483 -20.21 -0.53 -18.64
N THR A 484 -19.66 -1.57 -19.27
CA THR A 484 -19.13 -1.51 -20.63
C THR A 484 -20.19 -1.08 -21.64
N SER A 485 -21.38 -1.65 -21.53
CA SER A 485 -22.53 -1.28 -22.36
C SER A 485 -22.97 0.17 -22.13
N SER A 486 -23.04 0.60 -20.86
CA SER A 486 -23.42 1.96 -20.49
C SER A 486 -22.42 3.00 -21.02
N ILE A 487 -21.12 2.72 -20.90
CA ILE A 487 -20.03 3.58 -21.41
C ILE A 487 -20.14 3.74 -22.94
N ALA A 488 -20.39 2.64 -23.65
CA ALA A 488 -20.58 2.68 -25.10
C ALA A 488 -21.82 3.52 -25.50
N GLU A 489 -22.92 3.41 -24.76
CA GLU A 489 -24.14 4.20 -24.99
C GLU A 489 -23.91 5.69 -24.68
N ILE A 490 -23.19 6.03 -23.57
CA ILE A 490 -22.84 7.43 -23.25
C ILE A 490 -21.96 7.99 -24.37
N GLY A 491 -20.97 7.23 -24.86
CA GLY A 491 -20.11 7.65 -25.97
C GLY A 491 -20.91 7.99 -27.23
N ARG A 492 -21.92 7.18 -27.56
CA ARG A 492 -22.83 7.45 -28.69
C ARG A 492 -23.64 8.73 -28.48
N GLN A 493 -24.15 8.97 -27.26
CA GLN A 493 -24.94 10.16 -26.93
C GLN A 493 -24.10 11.43 -26.99
N VAL A 494 -22.82 11.37 -26.50
CA VAL A 494 -21.90 12.49 -26.60
C VAL A 494 -21.59 12.85 -28.05
N ALA A 495 -21.28 11.85 -28.89
CA ALA A 495 -21.06 12.07 -30.31
C ALA A 495 -22.29 12.74 -31.02
N GLN A 496 -23.50 12.27 -30.69
CA GLN A 496 -24.74 12.88 -31.18
C GLN A 496 -24.89 14.33 -30.70
N SER A 497 -24.58 14.59 -29.42
CA SER A 497 -24.67 15.95 -28.85
C SER A 497 -23.72 16.92 -29.52
N THR A 498 -22.49 16.50 -29.81
CA THR A 498 -21.48 17.28 -30.52
C THR A 498 -21.94 17.59 -31.96
N GLU A 499 -22.54 16.62 -32.65
CA GLU A 499 -23.14 16.86 -33.98
C GLU A 499 -24.26 17.89 -33.95
N ILE A 500 -25.14 17.81 -32.93
CA ILE A 500 -26.23 18.78 -32.73
C ILE A 500 -25.68 20.18 -32.49
N ALA A 501 -24.64 20.29 -31.63
CA ALA A 501 -23.95 21.55 -31.34
C ALA A 501 -23.35 22.16 -32.62
N ALA A 502 -22.67 21.37 -33.43
CA ALA A 502 -22.10 21.83 -34.70
C ALA A 502 -23.17 22.39 -35.64
N ARG A 503 -24.33 21.71 -35.77
CA ARG A 503 -25.48 22.19 -36.57
C ARG A 503 -26.06 23.49 -35.99
N ALA A 504 -26.11 23.62 -34.66
CA ALA A 504 -26.60 24.83 -34.02
C ALA A 504 -25.70 26.05 -34.28
N VAL A 505 -24.35 25.87 -34.27
CA VAL A 505 -23.40 26.90 -34.68
C VAL A 505 -23.62 27.36 -36.09
N ASP A 506 -23.85 26.42 -37.05
CA ASP A 506 -24.10 26.78 -38.47
C ASP A 506 -25.40 27.58 -38.60
N ASN A 507 -26.46 27.17 -37.92
CA ASN A 507 -27.71 27.90 -37.88
C ASN A 507 -27.55 29.31 -37.28
N ALA A 508 -26.80 29.44 -36.18
CA ALA A 508 -26.53 30.74 -35.58
C ALA A 508 -25.78 31.66 -36.55
N ARG A 509 -24.80 31.14 -37.29
CA ARG A 509 -24.05 31.90 -38.34
C ARG A 509 -25.01 32.39 -39.40
N ARG A 510 -25.86 31.53 -39.97
CA ARG A 510 -26.83 31.90 -41.00
C ARG A 510 -27.82 32.96 -40.52
N THR A 511 -28.34 32.84 -39.29
CA THR A 511 -29.26 33.82 -38.70
C THR A 511 -28.55 35.17 -38.48
N ARG A 512 -27.34 35.19 -38.03
CA ARG A 512 -26.51 36.39 -37.88
C ARG A 512 -26.32 37.10 -39.24
N ASP A 513 -25.97 36.32 -40.27
CA ASP A 513 -25.76 36.88 -41.63
C ASP A 513 -27.06 37.45 -42.21
N THR A 514 -28.18 36.84 -41.91
CA THR A 514 -29.52 37.38 -42.27
C THR A 514 -29.87 38.67 -41.54
N ALA A 515 -29.59 38.74 -40.22
CA ALA A 515 -29.79 39.95 -39.41
C ALA A 515 -28.88 41.13 -39.88
N ARG A 516 -27.67 40.80 -40.26
CA ARG A 516 -26.71 41.80 -40.84
C ARG A 516 -27.18 42.34 -42.18
N ALA A 517 -27.70 41.46 -43.06
CA ALA A 517 -28.29 41.89 -44.34
C ALA A 517 -29.51 42.77 -44.13
N LEU A 518 -30.31 42.53 -43.09
CA LEU A 518 -31.45 43.39 -42.73
C LEU A 518 -30.98 44.76 -42.27
N ALA A 519 -29.93 44.85 -41.41
CA ALA A 519 -29.35 46.11 -40.98
C ALA A 519 -28.79 46.93 -42.16
N GLU A 520 -28.07 46.26 -43.10
CA GLU A 520 -27.56 46.90 -44.33
C GLU A 520 -28.72 47.39 -45.22
N GLY A 521 -29.83 46.61 -45.31
CA GLY A 521 -31.05 47.03 -46.05
C GLY A 521 -31.69 48.25 -45.42
N ALA A 522 -31.84 48.26 -44.10
CA ALA A 522 -32.39 49.37 -43.35
C ALA A 522 -31.50 50.65 -43.48
N GLN A 523 -30.20 50.54 -43.54
CA GLN A 523 -29.27 51.63 -43.80
C GLN A 523 -29.55 52.27 -45.18
N LYS A 524 -29.65 51.46 -46.23
CA LYS A 524 -29.96 51.94 -47.58
C LYS A 524 -31.30 52.65 -47.67
N ILE A 525 -32.31 52.15 -46.95
CA ILE A 525 -33.64 52.81 -46.85
C ILE A 525 -33.48 54.15 -46.13
N GLY A 526 -32.72 54.21 -45.03
CA GLY A 526 -32.44 55.45 -44.31
C GLY A 526 -31.82 56.54 -45.19
N ASP A 527 -30.85 56.14 -46.04
CA ASP A 527 -30.20 57.04 -46.96
C ASP A 527 -31.24 57.62 -47.99
N VAL A 528 -32.16 56.77 -48.50
CA VAL A 528 -33.22 57.19 -49.42
C VAL A 528 -34.22 58.14 -48.67
N VAL A 529 -34.60 57.82 -47.44
CA VAL A 529 -35.50 58.66 -46.65
C VAL A 529 -34.89 60.03 -46.38
N THR A 530 -33.60 60.11 -46.12
CA THR A 530 -32.88 61.35 -45.94
C THR A 530 -32.90 62.20 -47.22
N LEU A 531 -32.73 61.58 -48.36
CA LEU A 531 -32.85 62.25 -49.70
C LEU A 531 -34.29 62.78 -49.90
N ILE A 532 -35.32 62.00 -49.60
CA ILE A 532 -36.71 62.45 -49.76
C ILE A 532 -37.00 63.60 -48.79
N GLN A 533 -36.50 63.59 -47.58
CA GLN A 533 -36.60 64.69 -46.62
C GLN A 533 -36.02 65.98 -47.19
N SER A 534 -34.80 65.87 -47.79
CA SER A 534 -34.14 67.01 -48.44
C SER A 534 -34.93 67.56 -49.60
N ILE A 535 -35.55 66.70 -50.43
CA ILE A 535 -36.39 67.08 -51.55
C ILE A 535 -37.66 67.78 -51.04
N ALA A 536 -38.30 67.30 -49.96
CA ALA A 536 -39.43 67.91 -49.36
C ALA A 536 -39.13 69.32 -48.80
N GLU A 537 -37.97 69.49 -48.15
CA GLU A 537 -37.48 70.82 -47.69
C GLU A 537 -37.26 71.79 -48.84
N GLN A 538 -36.62 71.33 -49.94
CA GLN A 538 -36.43 72.14 -51.12
C GLN A 538 -37.76 72.51 -51.79
N THR A 539 -38.69 71.57 -51.84
CA THR A 539 -40.02 71.78 -52.43
C THR A 539 -40.84 72.78 -51.57
N ASN A 540 -40.75 72.70 -50.23
CA ASN A 540 -41.34 73.63 -49.31
C ASN A 540 -40.76 75.06 -49.50
N LEU A 541 -39.42 75.19 -49.71
CA LEU A 541 -38.80 76.47 -49.99
C LEU A 541 -39.21 77.03 -51.37
N LEU A 542 -39.29 76.19 -52.40
CA LEU A 542 -39.76 76.59 -53.72
C LEU A 542 -41.25 77.03 -53.67
N ALA A 543 -42.07 76.33 -52.96
CA ALA A 543 -43.46 76.67 -52.76
C ALA A 543 -43.66 77.97 -51.98
N LEU A 544 -42.79 78.18 -50.95
CA LEU A 544 -42.77 79.44 -50.19
C LEU A 544 -42.40 80.61 -51.15
N ASN A 545 -41.34 80.45 -51.94
CA ASN A 545 -40.95 81.48 -52.91
C ASN A 545 -42.05 81.74 -53.97
N ALA A 546 -42.70 80.73 -54.46
CA ALA A 546 -43.83 80.84 -55.38
C ALA A 546 -45.04 81.53 -54.67
N THR A 547 -45.29 81.29 -53.38
CA THR A 547 -46.34 81.96 -52.63
C THR A 547 -46.06 83.42 -52.45
N ILE A 548 -44.80 83.80 -52.18
CA ILE A 548 -44.33 85.20 -52.11
C ILE A 548 -44.54 85.93 -53.42
N GLU A 549 -44.08 85.31 -54.53
CA GLU A 549 -44.20 85.94 -55.86
C GLU A 549 -45.69 86.04 -56.31
N ALA A 550 -46.47 85.03 -55.99
CA ALA A 550 -47.94 85.09 -56.20
C ALA A 550 -48.65 86.21 -55.46
N ALA A 551 -48.23 86.44 -54.22
CA ALA A 551 -48.68 87.57 -53.42
C ALA A 551 -48.24 88.89 -53.95
N ARG A 552 -47.09 89.00 -54.59
CA ARG A 552 -46.50 90.16 -55.26
C ARG A 552 -47.24 90.58 -56.59
N ALA A 553 -47.80 89.51 -57.26
CA ALA A 553 -48.57 89.64 -58.48
C ALA A 553 -50.01 90.13 -58.24
N GLY A 554 -50.49 90.36 -57.03
CA GLY A 554 -51.77 90.87 -56.68
C GLY A 554 -52.92 89.98 -57.18
N ASP A 555 -54.01 90.49 -57.69
CA ASP A 555 -55.23 89.75 -58.11
C ASP A 555 -54.93 88.74 -59.27
N ALA A 556 -53.94 88.95 -60.09
CA ALA A 556 -53.51 88.01 -61.12
C ALA A 556 -52.79 86.78 -60.62
N GLY A 557 -52.27 86.85 -59.38
CA GLY A 557 -51.59 85.69 -58.75
C GLY A 557 -52.45 84.77 -57.88
N ARG A 558 -53.74 85.06 -57.71
CA ARG A 558 -54.62 84.29 -56.74
C ARG A 558 -54.63 82.76 -57.03
N GLY A 559 -54.79 82.35 -58.29
CA GLY A 559 -54.76 80.90 -58.64
C GLY A 559 -53.43 80.25 -58.37
N PHE A 560 -52.34 80.98 -58.64
CA PHE A 560 -50.97 80.47 -58.33
C PHE A 560 -50.73 80.39 -56.79
N ALA A 561 -51.24 81.34 -55.98
CA ALA A 561 -51.09 81.33 -54.53
C ALA A 561 -51.77 80.11 -53.88
N VAL A 562 -52.90 79.68 -54.37
CA VAL A 562 -53.63 78.48 -53.89
C VAL A 562 -52.80 77.21 -54.21
N VAL A 563 -52.30 77.06 -55.49
CA VAL A 563 -51.47 75.93 -55.85
C VAL A 563 -50.12 75.91 -55.03
N ALA A 564 -49.52 77.07 -54.89
CA ALA A 564 -48.27 77.14 -54.05
C ALA A 564 -48.49 76.81 -52.56
N SER A 565 -49.66 77.23 -52.02
CA SER A 565 -50.02 76.85 -50.66
C SER A 565 -50.27 75.35 -50.49
N GLU A 566 -50.90 74.72 -51.46
CA GLU A 566 -51.17 73.27 -51.49
C GLU A 566 -49.92 72.49 -51.64
N VAL A 567 -48.97 72.91 -52.55
CA VAL A 567 -47.62 72.28 -52.69
C VAL A 567 -46.82 72.44 -51.38
N LYS A 568 -46.89 73.59 -50.73
CA LYS A 568 -46.24 73.80 -49.44
C LYS A 568 -46.80 72.86 -48.36
N SER A 569 -48.14 72.74 -48.32
CA SER A 569 -48.80 71.83 -47.37
C SER A 569 -48.37 70.35 -47.58
N LEU A 570 -48.36 69.95 -48.87
CA LEU A 570 -47.94 68.60 -49.25
C LEU A 570 -46.45 68.33 -48.95
N ALA A 571 -45.58 69.30 -49.15
CA ALA A 571 -44.18 69.20 -48.80
C ALA A 571 -44.01 69.08 -47.25
N GLY A 572 -44.76 69.83 -46.49
CA GLY A 572 -44.78 69.71 -45.00
C GLY A 572 -45.26 68.35 -44.52
N GLN A 573 -46.32 67.79 -45.15
CA GLN A 573 -46.79 66.47 -44.86
C GLN A 573 -45.73 65.40 -45.22
N THR A 574 -45.09 65.53 -46.36
CA THR A 574 -44.00 64.67 -46.79
C THR A 574 -42.83 64.69 -45.78
N ALA A 575 -42.40 65.87 -45.38
CA ALA A 575 -41.34 66.02 -44.36
C ALA A 575 -41.70 65.36 -43.04
N LYS A 576 -42.95 65.49 -42.58
CA LYS A 576 -43.42 64.80 -41.37
C LYS A 576 -43.41 63.27 -41.53
N ALA A 577 -43.93 62.77 -42.63
CA ALA A 577 -43.95 61.33 -42.92
C ALA A 577 -42.57 60.74 -43.01
N THR A 578 -41.61 61.44 -43.64
CA THR A 578 -40.17 61.01 -43.71
C THR A 578 -39.53 61.01 -42.32
N THR A 579 -39.83 61.92 -41.42
CA THR A 579 -39.35 61.90 -40.06
C THR A 579 -39.84 60.66 -39.30
N GLU A 580 -41.14 60.34 -39.40
CA GLU A 580 -41.73 59.13 -38.78
C GLU A 580 -41.12 57.85 -39.35
N ILE A 581 -40.86 57.77 -40.67
CA ILE A 581 -40.17 56.64 -41.33
C ILE A 581 -38.71 56.57 -40.83
N SER A 582 -37.99 57.67 -40.67
CA SER A 582 -36.61 57.69 -40.19
C SER A 582 -36.51 57.14 -38.76
N GLU A 583 -37.44 57.46 -37.88
CA GLU A 583 -37.51 56.89 -36.52
C GLU A 583 -37.73 55.37 -36.59
N GLN A 584 -38.61 54.87 -37.46
CA GLN A 584 -38.82 53.42 -37.63
C GLN A 584 -37.59 52.73 -38.22
N ILE A 585 -36.90 53.31 -39.15
CA ILE A 585 -35.64 52.75 -39.72
C ILE A 585 -34.55 52.70 -38.64
N THR A 586 -34.41 53.70 -37.80
CA THR A 586 -33.47 53.71 -36.66
C THR A 586 -33.79 52.61 -35.67
N ALA A 587 -35.08 52.39 -35.37
CA ALA A 587 -35.54 51.31 -34.51
C ALA A 587 -35.21 49.90 -35.09
N ILE A 588 -35.38 49.74 -36.42
CA ILE A 588 -35.03 48.48 -37.12
C ILE A 588 -33.53 48.22 -37.10
N GLN A 589 -32.72 49.24 -37.31
CA GLN A 589 -31.25 49.16 -37.21
C GLN A 589 -30.81 48.71 -35.81
N THR A 590 -31.30 49.40 -34.77
CA THR A 590 -30.98 49.06 -33.35
C THR A 590 -31.38 47.61 -33.02
N ALA A 591 -32.61 47.21 -33.37
CA ALA A 591 -33.12 45.83 -33.13
C ALA A 591 -32.28 44.79 -33.90
N SER A 592 -31.80 45.09 -35.10
CA SER A 592 -30.94 44.23 -35.89
C SER A 592 -29.56 44.06 -35.26
N ASP A 593 -28.94 45.13 -34.79
CA ASP A 593 -27.63 45.10 -34.07
C ASP A 593 -27.73 44.34 -32.76
N GLU A 594 -28.78 44.55 -31.98
CA GLU A 594 -29.07 43.78 -30.75
C GLU A 594 -29.21 42.27 -31.07
N THR A 595 -29.91 41.95 -32.17
CA THR A 595 -30.08 40.56 -32.63
C THR A 595 -28.76 39.92 -33.02
N VAL A 596 -27.86 40.64 -33.72
CA VAL A 596 -26.51 40.20 -34.06
C VAL A 596 -25.69 39.92 -32.83
N ALA A 597 -25.75 40.78 -31.83
CA ALA A 597 -25.06 40.61 -30.54
C ALA A 597 -25.59 39.39 -29.77
N ALA A 598 -26.89 39.20 -29.67
CA ALA A 598 -27.54 38.05 -29.03
C ALA A 598 -27.13 36.71 -29.68
N ILE A 599 -27.15 36.66 -31.03
CA ILE A 599 -26.74 35.47 -31.78
C ILE A 599 -25.28 35.14 -31.58
N ARG A 600 -24.41 36.13 -31.44
CA ARG A 600 -22.98 35.94 -31.13
C ARG A 600 -22.83 35.23 -29.78
N ASN A 601 -23.49 35.73 -28.72
CA ASN A 601 -23.50 35.09 -27.44
C ASN A 601 -24.00 33.64 -27.47
N VAL A 602 -25.04 33.35 -28.27
CA VAL A 602 -25.53 31.98 -28.45
C VAL A 602 -24.48 31.10 -29.12
N ALA A 603 -23.77 31.60 -30.13
CA ALA A 603 -22.69 30.87 -30.81
C ALA A 603 -21.50 30.58 -29.87
N ASP A 604 -21.15 31.52 -29.00
CA ASP A 604 -20.08 31.36 -28.03
C ASP A 604 -20.43 30.26 -27.00
N VAL A 605 -21.66 30.26 -26.46
CA VAL A 605 -22.16 29.22 -25.52
C VAL A 605 -22.16 27.84 -26.18
N ILE A 606 -22.57 27.76 -27.45
CA ILE A 606 -22.58 26.45 -28.18
C ILE A 606 -21.11 26.00 -28.40
N GLY A 607 -20.18 26.92 -28.64
CA GLY A 607 -18.76 26.61 -28.71
C GLY A 607 -18.19 26.03 -27.40
N GLU A 608 -18.65 26.53 -26.24
CA GLU A 608 -18.31 25.93 -24.92
C GLU A 608 -18.90 24.53 -24.77
N ILE A 609 -20.13 24.30 -25.23
CA ILE A 609 -20.75 22.95 -25.22
C ILE A 609 -19.94 21.96 -26.07
N ASP A 610 -19.45 22.36 -27.22
CA ASP A 610 -18.60 21.53 -28.08
C ASP A 610 -17.27 21.15 -27.40
N GLN A 611 -16.63 22.10 -26.72
CA GLN A 611 -15.42 21.83 -25.93
C GLN A 611 -15.68 20.86 -24.79
N ILE A 612 -16.80 21.03 -24.06
CA ILE A 612 -17.22 20.11 -23.00
C ILE A 612 -17.49 18.72 -23.58
N GLY A 613 -18.17 18.64 -24.74
CA GLY A 613 -18.42 17.39 -25.44
C GLY A 613 -17.13 16.62 -25.77
N THR A 614 -16.13 17.34 -26.29
CA THR A 614 -14.80 16.78 -26.58
C THR A 614 -14.10 16.26 -25.32
N ALA A 615 -14.14 17.02 -24.22
CA ALA A 615 -13.56 16.59 -22.94
C ALA A 615 -14.26 15.34 -22.37
N ILE A 616 -15.58 15.27 -22.48
CA ILE A 616 -16.36 14.09 -22.06
C ILE A 616 -16.01 12.88 -22.93
N ALA A 617 -15.85 13.05 -24.26
CA ALA A 617 -15.46 11.95 -25.15
C ALA A 617 -14.11 11.35 -24.75
N ALA A 618 -13.11 12.18 -24.42
CA ALA A 618 -11.80 11.71 -23.94
C ALA A 618 -11.93 10.95 -22.59
N ALA A 619 -12.75 11.44 -21.65
CA ALA A 619 -13.00 10.76 -20.39
C ALA A 619 -13.71 9.40 -20.57
N ILE A 620 -14.62 9.29 -21.55
CA ILE A 620 -15.31 8.05 -21.90
C ILE A 620 -14.33 7.02 -22.48
N GLU A 621 -13.39 7.43 -23.32
CA GLU A 621 -12.35 6.54 -23.84
C GLU A 621 -11.45 5.99 -22.71
N GLU A 622 -11.06 6.85 -21.77
CA GLU A 622 -10.29 6.45 -20.60
C GLU A 622 -11.08 5.49 -19.70
N GLN A 623 -12.35 5.80 -19.42
CA GLN A 623 -13.23 4.91 -18.67
C GLN A 623 -13.44 3.55 -19.37
N GLY A 624 -13.59 3.55 -20.69
CA GLY A 624 -13.69 2.33 -21.49
C GLY A 624 -12.44 1.46 -21.40
N SER A 625 -11.27 2.07 -21.42
CA SER A 625 -9.98 1.37 -21.21
C SER A 625 -9.87 0.78 -19.82
N ALA A 626 -10.17 1.58 -18.78
CA ALA A 626 -10.15 1.13 -17.37
C ALA A 626 -11.15 -0.02 -17.12
N THR A 627 -12.36 0.06 -17.70
CA THR A 627 -13.38 -0.98 -17.53
C THR A 627 -12.96 -2.29 -18.20
N LYS A 628 -12.28 -2.25 -19.35
CA LYS A 628 -11.69 -3.44 -19.98
C LYS A 628 -10.60 -4.08 -19.10
N GLU A 629 -9.79 -3.27 -18.43
CA GLU A 629 -8.76 -3.77 -17.51
C GLU A 629 -9.40 -4.41 -16.27
N ILE A 630 -10.48 -3.83 -15.74
CA ILE A 630 -11.28 -4.42 -14.66
C ILE A 630 -11.84 -5.78 -15.10
N ALA A 631 -12.44 -5.87 -16.30
CA ALA A 631 -12.97 -7.13 -16.82
C ALA A 631 -11.89 -8.23 -16.90
N ARG A 632 -10.69 -7.89 -17.36
CA ARG A 632 -9.55 -8.82 -17.37
C ARG A 632 -9.16 -9.27 -15.96
N SER A 633 -9.06 -8.35 -15.02
CA SER A 633 -8.70 -8.65 -13.63
C SER A 633 -9.75 -9.54 -12.94
N VAL A 634 -11.02 -9.32 -13.24
CA VAL A 634 -12.14 -10.16 -12.76
C VAL A 634 -12.03 -11.58 -13.31
N GLN A 635 -11.71 -11.74 -14.60
CA GLN A 635 -11.47 -13.07 -15.20
C GLN A 635 -10.27 -13.80 -14.58
N GLU A 636 -9.20 -13.08 -14.28
CA GLU A 636 -8.03 -13.63 -13.58
C GLU A 636 -8.39 -14.05 -12.15
N ALA A 637 -9.18 -13.23 -11.43
CA ALA A 637 -9.67 -13.57 -10.10
C ALA A 637 -10.59 -14.80 -10.11
N ALA A 638 -11.47 -14.93 -11.10
CA ALA A 638 -12.34 -16.11 -11.27
C ALA A 638 -11.51 -17.39 -11.42
N ARG A 639 -10.48 -17.36 -12.29
CA ARG A 639 -9.57 -18.49 -12.49
C ARG A 639 -8.79 -18.81 -11.21
N GLY A 640 -8.22 -17.79 -10.54
CA GLY A 640 -7.51 -17.98 -9.28
C GLY A 640 -8.38 -18.61 -8.19
N THR A 641 -9.65 -18.22 -8.12
CA THR A 641 -10.60 -18.82 -7.16
C THR A 641 -10.89 -20.28 -7.49
N GLN A 642 -11.01 -20.65 -8.76
CA GLN A 642 -11.15 -22.03 -9.19
C GLN A 642 -9.92 -22.89 -8.86
N GLU A 643 -8.72 -22.35 -9.04
CA GLU A 643 -7.47 -22.99 -8.65
C GLU A 643 -7.40 -23.23 -7.14
N VAL A 644 -7.79 -22.23 -6.33
CA VAL A 644 -7.88 -22.39 -4.86
C VAL A 644 -8.85 -23.52 -4.50
N ASN A 645 -10.01 -23.61 -5.13
CA ASN A 645 -10.99 -24.67 -4.86
C ASN A 645 -10.47 -26.06 -5.23
N SER A 646 -9.75 -26.17 -6.34
CA SER A 646 -9.07 -27.41 -6.73
C SER A 646 -7.99 -27.83 -5.74
N ASN A 647 -7.14 -26.89 -5.33
CA ASN A 647 -6.05 -27.14 -4.39
C ASN A 647 -6.57 -27.52 -3.00
N ILE A 648 -7.63 -26.88 -2.52
CA ILE A 648 -8.20 -27.20 -1.20
C ILE A 648 -8.81 -28.61 -1.17
N SER A 649 -9.40 -29.05 -2.29
CA SER A 649 -9.85 -30.44 -2.44
C SER A 649 -8.68 -31.46 -2.42
N GLY A 650 -7.49 -31.03 -2.89
CA GLY A 650 -6.25 -31.79 -2.73
C GLY A 650 -5.78 -31.86 -1.29
N VAL A 651 -5.87 -30.74 -0.56
CA VAL A 651 -5.52 -30.68 0.87
C VAL A 651 -6.44 -31.57 1.71
N GLN A 652 -7.74 -31.59 1.42
CA GLN A 652 -8.70 -32.48 2.11
C GLN A 652 -8.31 -33.95 1.93
N ARG A 653 -8.04 -34.37 0.70
CA ARG A 653 -7.60 -35.76 0.43
C ARG A 653 -6.30 -36.11 1.16
N ALA A 654 -5.31 -35.20 1.15
CA ALA A 654 -4.06 -35.42 1.85
C ALA A 654 -4.25 -35.51 3.38
N ALA A 655 -5.18 -34.73 3.94
CA ALA A 655 -5.54 -34.81 5.35
C ALA A 655 -6.24 -36.15 5.68
N ASP A 656 -7.16 -36.60 4.84
CA ASP A 656 -7.83 -37.91 5.00
C ASP A 656 -6.80 -39.06 4.94
N ASP A 657 -5.89 -39.04 3.99
CA ASP A 657 -4.80 -40.02 3.85
C ASP A 657 -3.87 -40.00 5.06
N THR A 658 -3.55 -38.80 5.58
CA THR A 658 -2.74 -38.64 6.80
C THR A 658 -3.46 -39.21 8.01
N GLY A 659 -4.76 -38.97 8.14
CA GLY A 659 -5.59 -39.55 9.21
C GLY A 659 -5.72 -41.07 9.11
N ALA A 660 -5.75 -41.62 7.91
CA ALA A 660 -5.74 -43.06 7.69
C ALA A 660 -4.40 -43.70 8.10
N ALA A 661 -3.28 -43.14 7.63
CA ALA A 661 -1.93 -43.59 7.98
C ALA A 661 -1.67 -43.48 9.50
N ALA A 662 -2.14 -42.39 10.13
CA ALA A 662 -2.02 -42.24 11.60
C ALA A 662 -2.76 -43.34 12.36
N ARG A 663 -3.93 -43.76 11.90
CA ARG A 663 -4.66 -44.90 12.50
C ARG A 663 -3.94 -46.23 12.35
N GLU A 664 -3.27 -46.48 11.22
CA GLU A 664 -2.44 -47.64 11.01
C GLU A 664 -1.21 -47.66 11.95
N VAL A 665 -0.55 -46.51 12.10
CA VAL A 665 0.56 -46.35 13.07
C VAL A 665 0.08 -46.57 14.50
N LEU A 666 -1.11 -46.07 14.85
CA LEU A 666 -1.70 -46.30 16.18
C LEU A 666 -1.92 -47.79 16.44
N GLY A 667 -2.54 -48.51 15.50
CA GLY A 667 -2.74 -49.94 15.61
C GLY A 667 -1.43 -50.75 15.70
N ALA A 668 -0.40 -50.36 14.94
CA ALA A 668 0.91 -50.98 15.04
C ALA A 668 1.61 -50.70 16.38
N ALA A 669 1.46 -49.51 16.95
CA ALA A 669 1.99 -49.13 18.26
C ALA A 669 1.30 -49.90 19.40
N GLU A 670 -0.04 -50.07 19.34
CA GLU A 670 -0.81 -50.90 20.30
C GLU A 670 -0.39 -52.39 20.24
N GLN A 671 -0.21 -52.93 19.03
CA GLN A 671 0.33 -54.28 18.86
C GLN A 671 1.70 -54.43 19.46
N LEU A 672 2.61 -53.48 19.17
CA LEU A 672 3.99 -53.50 19.66
C LEU A 672 4.03 -53.36 21.20
N SER A 673 3.18 -52.54 21.78
CA SER A 673 2.99 -52.44 23.26
C SER A 673 2.53 -53.75 23.88
N THR A 674 1.60 -54.45 23.21
CA THR A 674 1.08 -55.74 23.69
C THR A 674 2.16 -56.82 23.59
N GLN A 675 2.87 -56.92 22.44
CA GLN A 675 3.97 -57.86 22.24
C GLN A 675 5.12 -57.60 23.23
N SER A 676 5.41 -56.34 23.56
CA SER A 676 6.45 -56.02 24.53
C SER A 676 6.08 -56.51 25.94
N ARG A 677 4.81 -56.36 26.36
CA ARG A 677 4.32 -56.88 27.64
C ARG A 677 4.33 -58.43 27.69
N ASP A 678 3.92 -59.07 26.57
CA ASP A 678 3.95 -60.54 26.49
C ASP A 678 5.39 -61.07 26.55
N LEU A 679 6.33 -60.39 25.85
CA LEU A 679 7.75 -60.73 25.90
C LEU A 679 8.31 -60.59 27.31
N ALA A 680 7.97 -59.51 28.06
CA ALA A 680 8.36 -59.32 29.45
C ALA A 680 7.89 -60.51 30.29
N GLY A 681 6.58 -60.87 30.16
CA GLY A 681 5.99 -61.97 30.95
C GLY A 681 6.55 -63.35 30.58
N GLN A 682 6.93 -63.59 29.34
CA GLN A 682 7.62 -64.84 28.93
C GLN A 682 9.04 -64.90 29.50
N PHE A 683 9.68 -63.72 29.50
CA PHE A 683 11.05 -63.58 30.01
C PHE A 683 11.12 -63.79 31.52
N ASP A 684 10.19 -63.21 32.29
CA ASP A 684 10.10 -63.40 33.74
C ASP A 684 9.88 -64.90 34.09
N ARG A 685 9.04 -65.58 33.32
CA ARG A 685 8.81 -67.04 33.47
C ARG A 685 10.09 -67.85 33.19
N PHE A 686 10.76 -67.58 32.08
CA PHE A 686 12.02 -68.24 31.72
C PHE A 686 13.11 -68.06 32.78
N LEU A 687 13.27 -66.82 33.28
CA LEU A 687 14.23 -66.56 34.37
C LEU A 687 13.84 -67.27 35.69
N GLY A 688 12.55 -67.38 35.99
CA GLY A 688 12.05 -68.17 37.13
C GLY A 688 12.42 -69.65 37.01
N GLU A 689 12.28 -70.23 35.80
CA GLU A 689 12.65 -71.63 35.53
C GLU A 689 14.18 -71.84 35.60
N VAL A 690 14.98 -70.93 35.03
CA VAL A 690 16.45 -71.01 35.10
C VAL A 690 16.98 -70.89 36.52
N ARG A 691 16.34 -70.10 37.38
CA ARG A 691 16.70 -69.95 38.81
C ARG A 691 16.25 -71.14 39.67
N ALA A 692 15.23 -71.89 39.21
CA ALA A 692 14.75 -73.07 39.88
C ALA A 692 15.50 -74.34 39.49
N ALA A 693 16.16 -74.39 38.34
CA ALA A 693 17.00 -75.46 37.87
C ALA A 693 18.45 -75.34 38.37
#